data_579d8abcf56d6bdd987dfadab9431ee1
#
_entry.id   579d8abcf56d6bdd987dfadab9431ee1
#
_cell.length_a   1.000
_cell.length_b   1.000
_cell.length_c   1.000
_cell.angle_alpha   90.00
_cell.angle_beta   90.00
_cell.angle_gamma   90.00
#
_symmetry.space_group_name_H-M   'P 1'
#
loop_
_entity.id
_entity.type
_entity.pdbx_description
1 polymer ?
#
loop_
_entity_poly.entity_id
_entity_poly.type
_entity_poly.pdbx_seq_one_letter_code
_entity_poly.pdbx_strand_id
1 'polypeptide(L)'
;MFGNQLNKGKHILLIASLWWTGLISAQSPGGIPANNKLWVRGDNGVTTTGTTVTQWQEISGAGVTGNFTVQPLQGTTNVQSGPTLIPAGINFNPYLSFNGTNNSLSSINNFVGTSLVGNSNVTVFQVLNLKGGTVWLKWENDFTGTAARLGFENSAGRLRFDFPKAVPATAGQNVGVTSILNKHTLSTAYMNVNTSVNRLNGADDKVIPIPGPGNFASANTKIVFGNELLLNLPCQIDLAEVIIYSNTLTTADINKVESYLGVKYGFTLNQLAANNNNYTATNGTVTLDRALNSGYANDITGIGRDDATALDQKQSKSINPTALVTLLNGTYPGGIFPTTNAANTNSFGNNFSYLLTGDNGADTSLTICSMNNRITRMARVWKVQNTGSVGNVTIALNNNILPCVKNMLVSTDPTFPDNLTTVIPMSSGAYKYAVANLTSGQYFTFASDSLRIPQLVNAQACPGDNVTLSIQNPQSCANYQWYRSATGGTPFATGTSVNIAYTTDTTLYVSVIGPGNCLFDSRTPVSITQINVPSPLANNVSICLNNTATLQVQNPQAGTTYTWYDDATGGNLLATGTSYTTPSLNVSTSYYVQATTAAGCRSPRATVTVNLYPSAAAPGVISPVTICPGNTATLQVQPVTTGYTYAWYSTSTGGTVLANGPTYTTPTLSANQTYYVEAFSDNGCVSLTRSPVQVNIDPPPAAPNVISPVNICPGTPATLQVQNPQAGFTYQWYATPGGVVLATGPSYTTGPLPGATTYYVTASNATGCESGTATVQVSIWSPLSSPRVSVADSNLNSITYTWLPVAGATGYLVSVDGTNYSTPSSGSAGTTHVVTGLTASQSVTLSVIATQTPACRNSQPGTARGTTWPNMTDIFVPTGFTPNNDGRNDVLRVIGTTVKKLEFGIYNRWGEQIFFTTDIRRGWDGTVKGMKQDSGTYAFYVKAELLDGTIKIKKGTITLIR
;
A
#
# COMPACT_ATOMS: atom_id res chain seq x y z
N MET A 1 -16.96 -49.61 16.48
CA MET A 1 -17.86 -49.91 17.63
C MET A 1 -18.41 -48.58 18.11
N PHE A 2 -19.69 -48.50 17.96
CA PHE A 2 -20.68 -47.67 18.68
C PHE A 2 -20.28 -46.23 19.04
N GLY A 3 -20.99 -45.22 18.72
CA GLY A 3 -22.37 -45.09 18.29
C GLY A 3 -23.04 -43.92 18.96
N ASN A 4 -23.74 -43.17 18.16
CA ASN A 4 -24.92 -42.37 18.52
C ASN A 4 -24.76 -41.16 19.48
N GLN A 5 -25.38 -40.12 19.27
CA GLN A 5 -26.62 -39.62 18.68
C GLN A 5 -26.78 -38.14 19.04
N LEU A 6 -27.08 -37.34 18.05
CA LEU A 6 -28.05 -36.26 18.03
C LEU A 6 -28.46 -35.59 19.38
N ASN A 7 -28.24 -34.27 19.45
CA ASN A 7 -29.39 -33.45 19.81
C ASN A 7 -29.36 -32.07 19.10
N LYS A 8 -30.42 -31.84 18.33
CA LYS A 8 -30.78 -30.57 17.70
C LYS A 8 -31.21 -29.59 18.80
N GLY A 9 -30.37 -28.59 19.08
CA GLY A 9 -30.78 -27.40 19.84
C GLY A 9 -30.85 -26.21 18.87
N LYS A 10 -32.04 -25.88 18.42
CA LYS A 10 -32.35 -24.59 17.80
C LYS A 10 -32.06 -23.48 18.83
N HIS A 11 -30.94 -22.86 18.82
CA HIS A 11 -30.77 -21.52 19.42
C HIS A 11 -31.27 -20.51 18.40
N ILE A 12 -32.53 -20.10 18.58
CA ILE A 12 -33.06 -18.84 18.09
C ILE A 12 -32.19 -17.76 18.74
N LEU A 13 -31.21 -17.23 17.99
CA LEU A 13 -30.57 -15.99 18.37
C LEU A 13 -31.59 -14.88 18.14
N LEU A 14 -32.30 -14.52 19.23
CA LEU A 14 -32.95 -13.22 19.32
C LEU A 14 -31.85 -12.16 19.22
N ILE A 15 -31.63 -11.63 18.03
CA ILE A 15 -30.94 -10.37 17.89
C ILE A 15 -31.90 -9.31 18.45
N ALA A 16 -31.72 -9.02 19.72
CA ALA A 16 -32.25 -7.80 20.29
C ALA A 16 -31.56 -6.66 19.51
N SER A 17 -32.30 -6.09 18.58
CA SER A 17 -32.01 -4.77 18.03
C SER A 17 -32.04 -3.80 19.21
N LEU A 18 -30.90 -3.61 19.86
CA LEU A 18 -30.69 -2.43 20.69
C LEU A 18 -30.89 -1.23 19.73
N TRP A 19 -32.05 -0.65 19.83
CA TRP A 19 -32.27 0.71 19.37
C TRP A 19 -31.32 1.61 20.16
N TRP A 20 -30.21 1.89 19.54
CA TRP A 20 -29.32 2.96 19.96
C TRP A 20 -30.00 4.28 19.59
N THR A 21 -30.92 4.72 20.45
CA THR A 21 -31.35 6.13 20.43
C THR A 21 -30.23 6.97 21.03
N GLY A 22 -29.08 7.01 20.37
CA GLY A 22 -28.15 8.10 20.55
C GLY A 22 -28.92 9.38 20.17
N LEU A 23 -28.91 10.36 21.03
CA LEU A 23 -29.35 11.72 20.72
C LEU A 23 -28.59 12.18 19.47
N ILE A 24 -29.24 12.02 18.33
CA ILE A 24 -28.77 12.60 17.07
C ILE A 24 -28.98 14.11 17.31
N SER A 25 -27.91 14.86 17.57
CA SER A 25 -27.96 16.29 17.33
C SER A 25 -28.54 16.45 15.93
N ALA A 26 -29.59 17.24 15.76
CA ALA A 26 -30.30 17.33 14.50
C ALA A 26 -29.30 17.60 13.37
N GLN A 27 -28.96 16.57 12.61
CA GLN A 27 -28.09 16.67 11.44
C GLN A 27 -28.83 17.51 10.42
N SER A 28 -28.11 18.34 9.68
CA SER A 28 -28.72 19.20 8.67
C SER A 28 -27.76 19.39 7.48
N PRO A 29 -28.26 19.46 6.24
CA PRO A 29 -27.43 19.67 5.08
C PRO A 29 -26.61 20.96 5.22
N GLY A 30 -25.30 20.89 5.01
CA GLY A 30 -24.40 22.04 5.22
C GLY A 30 -24.34 22.58 6.66
N GLY A 31 -24.87 21.84 7.63
CA GLY A 31 -24.96 22.28 9.03
C GLY A 31 -26.00 23.40 9.24
N ILE A 32 -26.99 23.54 8.39
CA ILE A 32 -28.02 24.59 8.42
C ILE A 32 -29.37 23.96 8.78
N PRO A 33 -29.74 23.88 10.06
CA PRO A 33 -31.00 23.28 10.48
C PRO A 33 -32.18 24.23 10.27
N ALA A 34 -31.96 25.56 10.33
CA ALA A 34 -33.02 26.55 10.20
C ALA A 34 -33.70 26.51 8.84
N ASN A 35 -35.02 26.40 8.83
CA ASN A 35 -35.84 26.37 7.62
C ASN A 35 -35.60 25.19 6.67
N ASN A 36 -34.86 24.17 7.05
CA ASN A 36 -34.83 22.90 6.30
C ASN A 36 -36.20 22.20 6.46
N LYS A 37 -36.87 21.96 5.35
CA LYS A 37 -38.22 21.42 5.32
C LYS A 37 -38.31 20.04 4.68
N LEU A 38 -37.29 19.67 3.91
CA LEU A 38 -37.15 18.36 3.32
C LEU A 38 -35.66 18.00 3.21
N TRP A 39 -35.32 16.81 3.65
CA TRP A 39 -34.05 16.19 3.36
C TRP A 39 -34.25 14.69 3.17
N VAL A 40 -34.09 14.24 1.95
CA VAL A 40 -34.06 12.81 1.58
C VAL A 40 -32.76 12.46 0.88
N ARG A 41 -32.19 11.32 1.21
CA ARG A 41 -30.91 10.86 0.67
C ARG A 41 -30.95 9.35 0.41
N GLY A 42 -30.27 8.90 -0.68
CA GLY A 42 -30.23 7.50 -1.09
C GLY A 42 -29.48 6.58 -0.13
N ASP A 43 -28.59 7.14 0.67
CA ASP A 43 -27.76 6.40 1.66
C ASP A 43 -28.37 6.34 3.07
N ASN A 44 -29.52 6.93 3.28
CA ASN A 44 -30.19 6.92 4.58
C ASN A 44 -31.73 6.93 4.39
N GLY A 45 -32.43 6.17 5.23
CA GLY A 45 -33.90 6.15 5.26
C GLY A 45 -34.56 5.46 4.06
N VAL A 46 -33.86 4.66 3.29
CA VAL A 46 -34.41 3.90 2.14
C VAL A 46 -34.77 2.49 2.60
N THR A 47 -36.06 2.11 2.42
CA THR A 47 -36.54 0.74 2.63
C THR A 47 -36.80 0.09 1.28
N THR A 48 -36.35 -1.16 1.11
CA THR A 48 -36.45 -1.90 -0.14
C THR A 48 -37.09 -3.28 0.03
N THR A 49 -37.71 -3.78 -1.05
CA THR A 49 -38.00 -5.20 -1.24
C THR A 49 -37.16 -5.67 -2.44
N GLY A 50 -36.13 -6.46 -2.17
CA GLY A 50 -35.06 -6.69 -3.15
C GLY A 50 -34.34 -5.38 -3.47
N THR A 51 -34.29 -5.00 -4.74
CA THR A 51 -33.72 -3.72 -5.19
C THR A 51 -34.78 -2.61 -5.36
N THR A 52 -36.07 -2.93 -5.26
CA THR A 52 -37.18 -1.99 -5.44
C THR A 52 -37.40 -1.21 -4.14
N VAL A 53 -37.39 0.10 -4.23
CA VAL A 53 -37.61 1.01 -3.09
C VAL A 53 -39.10 1.05 -2.79
N THR A 54 -39.46 0.73 -1.56
CA THR A 54 -40.83 0.79 -1.07
C THR A 54 -41.09 2.06 -0.28
N GLN A 55 -40.06 2.62 0.32
CA GLN A 55 -40.17 3.83 1.12
C GLN A 55 -38.84 4.63 1.07
N TRP A 56 -38.96 5.95 1.02
CA TRP A 56 -37.87 6.92 1.18
C TRP A 56 -38.23 7.88 2.32
N GLN A 57 -37.51 7.80 3.43
CA GLN A 57 -37.80 8.55 4.64
C GLN A 57 -37.23 9.96 4.58
N GLU A 58 -38.03 10.92 5.05
CA GLU A 58 -37.63 12.29 5.29
C GLU A 58 -36.83 12.37 6.61
N ILE A 59 -35.70 13.06 6.61
CA ILE A 59 -34.75 13.08 7.73
C ILE A 59 -34.38 14.50 8.22
N SER A 60 -35.05 15.56 7.74
CA SER A 60 -34.74 16.95 8.16
C SER A 60 -35.05 17.23 9.65
N GLY A 61 -35.87 16.39 10.27
CA GLY A 61 -36.35 16.63 11.65
C GLY A 61 -37.37 17.78 11.75
N ALA A 62 -37.84 18.30 10.63
CA ALA A 62 -38.81 19.44 10.60
C ALA A 62 -40.23 19.04 11.05
N GLY A 63 -40.42 17.83 11.59
CA GLY A 63 -41.70 17.34 12.08
C GLY A 63 -42.69 16.98 10.96
N VAL A 64 -42.22 16.93 9.74
CA VAL A 64 -43.02 16.45 8.61
C VAL A 64 -43.09 14.93 8.70
N THR A 65 -44.21 14.40 9.09
CA THR A 65 -44.51 12.95 9.16
C THR A 65 -44.68 12.39 7.73
N GLY A 66 -43.64 12.49 6.91
CA GLY A 66 -43.76 12.21 5.49
C GLY A 66 -42.69 11.27 4.95
N ASN A 67 -42.88 9.96 5.12
CA ASN A 67 -42.20 9.00 4.30
C ASN A 67 -42.77 9.05 2.88
N PHE A 68 -41.91 8.98 1.89
CA PHE A 68 -42.30 8.84 0.49
C PHE A 68 -42.49 7.37 0.18
N THR A 69 -43.69 7.00 -0.30
CA THR A 69 -44.04 5.62 -0.64
C THR A 69 -44.62 5.56 -2.05
N VAL A 70 -44.69 4.36 -2.58
CA VAL A 70 -45.37 4.11 -3.84
C VAL A 70 -46.87 4.38 -3.67
N GLN A 71 -47.44 5.26 -4.51
CA GLN A 71 -48.84 5.60 -4.53
C GLN A 71 -49.41 5.29 -5.92
N PRO A 72 -50.68 4.85 -6.02
CA PRO A 72 -51.35 4.72 -7.31
C PRO A 72 -51.53 6.10 -7.98
N LEU A 73 -51.58 6.12 -9.31
CA LEU A 73 -51.99 7.32 -10.06
C LEU A 73 -53.38 7.73 -9.63
N GLN A 74 -53.60 9.01 -9.36
CA GLN A 74 -54.88 9.52 -8.88
C GLN A 74 -55.98 9.31 -9.93
N GLY A 75 -57.08 8.72 -9.50
CA GLY A 75 -58.24 8.41 -10.37
C GLY A 75 -58.07 7.16 -11.26
N THR A 76 -57.03 6.37 -11.07
CA THR A 76 -56.82 5.13 -11.83
C THR A 76 -56.47 3.95 -10.92
N THR A 77 -56.67 2.73 -11.41
CA THR A 77 -56.20 1.48 -10.79
C THR A 77 -54.74 1.12 -11.15
N ASN A 78 -54.04 1.98 -11.91
CA ASN A 78 -52.66 1.73 -12.34
C ASN A 78 -51.71 1.78 -11.15
N VAL A 79 -51.19 0.61 -10.80
CA VAL A 79 -50.23 0.47 -9.73
C VAL A 79 -48.89 0.99 -10.19
N GLN A 80 -48.39 2.02 -9.52
CA GLN A 80 -47.01 2.47 -9.70
C GLN A 80 -46.08 1.46 -9.02
N SER A 81 -44.85 1.40 -9.46
CA SER A 81 -43.75 0.66 -8.77
C SER A 81 -42.76 1.64 -8.12
N GLY A 82 -42.05 1.20 -7.13
CA GLY A 82 -40.95 1.99 -6.59
C GLY A 82 -39.75 2.05 -7.55
N PRO A 83 -38.91 3.07 -7.44
CA PRO A 83 -37.63 3.12 -8.16
C PRO A 83 -36.71 2.02 -7.71
N THR A 84 -35.64 1.79 -8.46
CA THR A 84 -34.57 0.83 -8.11
C THR A 84 -33.49 1.53 -7.31
N LEU A 85 -33.09 0.96 -6.17
CA LEU A 85 -31.90 1.40 -5.41
C LEU A 85 -30.64 0.89 -6.09
N ILE A 86 -29.73 1.79 -6.44
CA ILE A 86 -28.39 1.49 -6.98
C ILE A 86 -27.37 1.79 -5.89
N PRO A 87 -26.81 0.78 -5.21
CA PRO A 87 -26.02 0.98 -4.00
C PRO A 87 -24.63 1.59 -4.23
N ALA A 88 -24.01 1.33 -5.38
CA ALA A 88 -22.69 1.87 -5.74
C ALA A 88 -22.84 2.90 -6.89
N GLY A 89 -23.66 3.90 -6.69
CA GLY A 89 -24.07 4.84 -7.71
C GLY A 89 -23.10 6.00 -7.93
N ILE A 90 -23.46 7.21 -7.48
CA ILE A 90 -22.66 8.42 -7.69
C ILE A 90 -21.57 8.50 -6.62
N ASN A 91 -20.31 8.51 -7.02
CA ASN A 91 -19.17 8.63 -6.12
C ASN A 91 -19.26 7.66 -4.93
N PHE A 92 -19.54 6.38 -5.21
CA PHE A 92 -19.69 5.29 -4.23
C PHE A 92 -20.87 5.44 -3.26
N ASN A 93 -21.74 6.41 -3.48
CA ASN A 93 -22.97 6.60 -2.72
C ASN A 93 -24.19 6.12 -3.52
N PRO A 94 -25.24 5.64 -2.87
CA PRO A 94 -26.40 5.13 -3.56
C PRO A 94 -27.29 6.24 -4.14
N TYR A 95 -28.09 5.87 -5.13
CA TYR A 95 -29.19 6.69 -5.67
C TYR A 95 -30.40 5.84 -6.01
N LEU A 96 -31.56 6.49 -6.15
CA LEU A 96 -32.80 5.91 -6.61
C LEU A 96 -32.94 6.15 -8.12
N SER A 97 -33.10 5.07 -8.89
CA SER A 97 -33.27 5.13 -10.34
C SER A 97 -34.75 4.95 -10.73
N PHE A 98 -35.33 5.96 -11.33
CA PHE A 98 -36.67 5.98 -11.86
C PHE A 98 -36.64 5.64 -13.36
N ASN A 99 -37.54 4.72 -13.80
CA ASN A 99 -37.48 4.12 -15.14
C ASN A 99 -38.11 4.96 -16.26
N GLY A 100 -38.76 6.05 -15.91
CA GLY A 100 -39.48 6.90 -16.90
C GLY A 100 -40.74 6.30 -17.46
N THR A 101 -41.36 5.33 -16.80
CA THR A 101 -42.61 4.69 -17.21
C THR A 101 -43.64 4.62 -16.09
N ASN A 102 -43.33 3.97 -14.99
CA ASN A 102 -44.27 3.72 -13.91
C ASN A 102 -43.65 3.79 -12.50
N ASN A 103 -42.45 4.37 -12.36
CA ASN A 103 -41.85 4.55 -11.04
C ASN A 103 -42.21 5.91 -10.45
N SER A 104 -42.73 5.92 -9.22
CA SER A 104 -42.93 7.15 -8.46
C SER A 104 -42.88 6.89 -6.97
N LEU A 105 -42.48 7.91 -6.22
CA LEU A 105 -42.63 7.98 -4.76
C LEU A 105 -43.33 9.28 -4.40
N SER A 106 -44.37 9.19 -3.58
CA SER A 106 -45.14 10.37 -3.11
C SER A 106 -45.16 10.40 -1.58
N SER A 107 -45.24 11.59 -1.02
CA SER A 107 -45.47 11.76 0.41
C SER A 107 -46.78 11.13 0.83
N ILE A 108 -46.83 10.36 1.94
CA ILE A 108 -47.98 9.67 2.47
C ILE A 108 -49.05 10.70 2.89
N ASN A 109 -48.61 11.71 3.63
CA ASN A 109 -49.43 12.80 4.11
C ASN A 109 -49.24 14.05 3.23
N ASN A 110 -50.17 14.94 3.27
CA ASN A 110 -50.02 16.24 2.67
C ASN A 110 -48.72 16.86 3.26
N PHE A 111 -47.76 17.20 2.43
CA PHE A 111 -46.48 17.86 2.80
C PHE A 111 -46.77 19.34 3.09
N VAL A 112 -47.49 19.56 4.14
CA VAL A 112 -48.40 20.63 4.20
C VAL A 112 -48.08 21.73 5.09
N GLY A 113 -48.74 22.75 4.76
CA GLY A 113 -49.36 23.80 5.58
C GLY A 113 -48.46 24.58 6.51
N THR A 114 -47.41 23.99 6.98
CA THR A 114 -46.51 24.64 7.92
C THR A 114 -45.14 24.94 7.32
N SER A 115 -44.80 24.32 6.19
CA SER A 115 -43.41 24.34 5.73
C SER A 115 -43.07 25.37 4.68
N LEU A 116 -43.87 25.51 3.65
CA LEU A 116 -43.67 26.49 2.55
C LEU A 116 -44.81 27.43 2.30
N VAL A 117 -46.05 27.11 2.74
CA VAL A 117 -47.23 27.94 2.53
C VAL A 117 -47.04 29.35 3.11
N GLY A 118 -47.40 30.34 2.33
CA GLY A 118 -47.22 31.74 2.67
C GLY A 118 -45.83 32.29 2.44
N ASN A 119 -44.83 31.45 2.10
CA ASN A 119 -43.48 31.87 1.76
C ASN A 119 -43.41 32.25 0.26
N SER A 120 -42.61 33.27 -0.02
CA SER A 120 -42.22 33.68 -1.36
C SER A 120 -40.77 33.32 -1.70
N ASN A 121 -40.08 32.67 -0.79
CA ASN A 121 -38.66 32.35 -0.88
C ASN A 121 -38.44 30.85 -0.67
N VAL A 122 -37.58 30.26 -1.48
CA VAL A 122 -37.21 28.85 -1.37
C VAL A 122 -35.79 28.62 -1.88
N THR A 123 -35.13 27.63 -1.31
CA THR A 123 -33.88 27.10 -1.87
C THR A 123 -33.99 25.58 -1.97
N VAL A 124 -33.66 25.03 -3.13
CA VAL A 124 -33.73 23.59 -3.42
C VAL A 124 -32.39 23.12 -3.95
N PHE A 125 -31.85 22.06 -3.36
CA PHE A 125 -30.68 21.35 -3.88
C PHE A 125 -31.08 19.93 -4.29
N GLN A 126 -30.51 19.47 -5.41
CA GLN A 126 -30.76 18.13 -5.92
C GLN A 126 -29.47 17.56 -6.51
N VAL A 127 -29.21 16.28 -6.23
CA VAL A 127 -28.19 15.50 -6.92
C VAL A 127 -28.90 14.50 -7.81
N LEU A 128 -28.73 14.66 -9.11
CA LEU A 128 -29.49 13.95 -10.11
C LEU A 128 -28.71 13.60 -11.38
N ASN A 129 -29.28 12.67 -12.18
CA ASN A 129 -28.90 12.41 -13.57
C ASN A 129 -30.16 12.25 -14.40
N LEU A 130 -30.49 13.25 -15.17
CA LEU A 130 -31.67 13.26 -16.05
C LEU A 130 -31.37 12.43 -17.31
N LYS A 131 -32.18 11.40 -17.57
CA LYS A 131 -32.05 10.51 -18.74
C LYS A 131 -33.14 10.74 -19.78
N GLY A 132 -34.29 11.25 -19.36
CA GLY A 132 -35.43 11.52 -20.24
C GLY A 132 -36.71 11.76 -19.46
N GLY A 133 -37.85 11.93 -20.19
CA GLY A 133 -39.16 12.19 -19.59
C GLY A 133 -39.42 13.65 -19.30
N THR A 134 -40.40 13.99 -18.48
CA THR A 134 -40.87 15.35 -18.30
C THR A 134 -40.72 15.90 -16.90
N VAL A 135 -41.28 15.29 -15.88
CA VAL A 135 -41.36 15.84 -14.51
C VAL A 135 -40.73 14.86 -13.53
N TRP A 136 -39.73 15.30 -12.72
CA TRP A 136 -39.12 14.43 -11.75
C TRP A 136 -39.30 14.83 -10.27
N LEU A 137 -39.63 16.10 -10.04
CA LEU A 137 -40.01 16.59 -8.72
C LEU A 137 -41.14 17.59 -8.91
N LYS A 138 -42.27 17.33 -8.29
CA LYS A 138 -43.41 18.24 -8.33
C LYS A 138 -44.07 18.32 -6.97
N TRP A 139 -44.43 19.53 -6.64
CA TRP A 139 -45.32 19.81 -5.54
C TRP A 139 -46.71 20.03 -6.14
N GLU A 140 -47.58 19.08 -6.00
CA GLU A 140 -48.91 19.10 -6.58
C GLU A 140 -49.93 19.70 -5.62
N ASN A 141 -50.63 20.70 -6.10
CA ASN A 141 -51.85 21.18 -5.54
C ASN A 141 -53.01 20.83 -6.49
N ASP A 142 -54.19 20.60 -5.92
CA ASP A 142 -55.41 20.23 -6.59
C ASP A 142 -55.64 20.84 -7.98
N PHE A 143 -55.85 20.01 -8.94
CA PHE A 143 -56.58 19.90 -10.20
C PHE A 143 -56.90 21.11 -11.10
N THR A 144 -56.62 22.35 -10.77
CA THR A 144 -57.12 23.51 -11.59
C THR A 144 -56.05 24.28 -12.37
N GLY A 145 -54.82 23.84 -12.44
CA GLY A 145 -53.76 24.37 -13.36
C GLY A 145 -53.26 25.80 -13.10
N THR A 146 -53.80 26.51 -12.12
CA THR A 146 -53.51 27.93 -11.86
C THR A 146 -52.78 28.22 -10.55
N ALA A 147 -52.58 27.21 -9.69
CA ALA A 147 -51.97 27.42 -8.37
C ALA A 147 -50.46 27.53 -8.43
N ALA A 148 -49.89 28.33 -7.52
CA ALA A 148 -48.44 28.49 -7.31
C ALA A 148 -47.79 27.16 -6.94
N ARG A 149 -46.90 26.63 -7.77
CA ARG A 149 -46.24 25.33 -7.65
C ARG A 149 -44.74 25.46 -7.58
N LEU A 150 -44.14 24.54 -6.85
CA LEU A 150 -42.74 24.23 -6.95
C LEU A 150 -42.60 22.99 -7.84
N GLY A 151 -41.78 23.06 -8.85
CA GLY A 151 -41.59 21.94 -9.74
C GLY A 151 -40.24 21.95 -10.43
N PHE A 152 -39.79 20.77 -10.81
CA PHE A 152 -38.63 20.61 -11.67
C PHE A 152 -38.99 19.73 -12.84
N GLU A 153 -38.76 20.26 -14.01
CA GLU A 153 -39.15 19.64 -15.29
C GLU A 153 -37.98 19.63 -16.27
N ASN A 154 -38.03 18.67 -17.17
CA ASN A 154 -37.14 18.61 -18.32
C ASN A 154 -37.64 19.54 -19.46
N SER A 155 -36.87 20.54 -19.76
CA SER A 155 -37.10 21.40 -20.91
C SER A 155 -36.01 21.21 -21.95
N ALA A 156 -36.21 20.29 -22.90
CA ALA A 156 -35.26 19.97 -23.96
C ALA A 156 -33.85 19.58 -23.40
N GLY A 157 -33.79 18.74 -22.38
CA GLY A 157 -32.57 18.32 -21.71
C GLY A 157 -32.01 19.33 -20.69
N ARG A 158 -32.68 20.43 -20.45
CA ARG A 158 -32.28 21.50 -19.52
C ARG A 158 -33.19 21.51 -18.29
N LEU A 159 -32.63 21.92 -17.16
CA LEU A 159 -33.38 22.08 -15.91
C LEU A 159 -34.33 23.24 -16.02
N ARG A 160 -35.63 23.00 -15.83
CA ARG A 160 -36.67 24.01 -15.66
C ARG A 160 -37.11 23.99 -14.19
N PHE A 161 -36.99 25.14 -13.54
CA PHE A 161 -37.48 25.40 -12.21
C PHE A 161 -38.77 26.22 -12.27
N ASP A 162 -39.87 25.62 -11.82
CA ASP A 162 -41.18 26.27 -11.73
C ASP A 162 -41.38 26.81 -10.30
N PHE A 163 -41.88 28.03 -10.20
CA PHE A 163 -42.08 28.76 -8.96
C PHE A 163 -43.32 29.67 -9.00
N PRO A 164 -43.94 30.08 -7.86
CA PRO A 164 -45.13 30.91 -7.81
C PRO A 164 -44.84 32.35 -8.26
N LYS A 165 -45.78 32.97 -9.04
CA LYS A 165 -45.84 34.39 -9.41
C LYS A 165 -47.06 35.07 -8.79
N ALA A 166 -46.96 36.34 -8.46
CA ALA A 166 -48.07 37.12 -7.87
C ALA A 166 -49.12 37.50 -8.90
N VAL A 167 -48.71 37.87 -10.13
CA VAL A 167 -49.67 38.34 -11.19
C VAL A 167 -49.10 38.00 -12.57
N PRO A 168 -49.92 37.38 -13.48
CA PRO A 168 -51.12 36.58 -13.12
C PRO A 168 -50.69 35.42 -12.22
N ALA A 169 -51.64 34.89 -11.40
CA ALA A 169 -51.39 33.78 -10.48
C ALA A 169 -51.04 32.48 -11.24
N THR A 170 -49.92 32.48 -11.93
CA THR A 170 -49.39 31.38 -12.74
C THR A 170 -48.00 31.00 -12.27
N ALA A 171 -47.55 29.78 -12.59
CA ALA A 171 -46.18 29.38 -12.31
C ALA A 171 -45.20 30.21 -13.12
N GLY A 172 -44.18 30.80 -12.45
CA GLY A 172 -42.99 31.33 -13.11
C GLY A 172 -42.11 30.18 -13.54
N GLN A 173 -41.33 30.39 -14.58
CA GLN A 173 -40.44 29.37 -15.13
C GLN A 173 -39.03 29.96 -15.30
N ASN A 174 -38.06 29.29 -14.70
CA ASN A 174 -36.65 29.54 -14.94
C ASN A 174 -36.06 28.35 -15.67
N VAL A 175 -35.87 28.46 -16.98
CA VAL A 175 -35.25 27.39 -17.79
C VAL A 175 -33.77 27.68 -17.93
N GLY A 176 -32.96 26.77 -17.45
CA GLY A 176 -31.49 26.83 -17.57
C GLY A 176 -31.01 26.87 -19.02
N VAL A 177 -29.77 27.22 -19.22
CA VAL A 177 -29.13 27.28 -20.56
C VAL A 177 -28.31 26.01 -20.85
N THR A 178 -27.79 25.37 -19.85
CA THR A 178 -26.93 24.18 -19.98
C THR A 178 -27.74 22.90 -20.00
N SER A 179 -27.44 21.98 -20.92
CA SER A 179 -28.02 20.64 -20.94
C SER A 179 -27.44 19.74 -19.83
N ILE A 180 -28.37 19.18 -19.06
CA ILE A 180 -28.05 18.21 -17.98
C ILE A 180 -28.37 16.76 -18.36
N LEU A 181 -28.81 16.52 -19.62
CA LEU A 181 -29.23 15.21 -20.10
C LEU A 181 -28.05 14.23 -20.08
N ASN A 182 -28.24 13.07 -19.45
CA ASN A 182 -27.23 12.01 -19.24
C ASN A 182 -25.95 12.48 -18.50
N LYS A 183 -26.09 13.49 -17.63
CA LYS A 183 -25.01 14.01 -16.81
C LYS A 183 -25.42 14.01 -15.34
N HIS A 184 -24.56 13.44 -14.50
CA HIS A 184 -24.69 13.67 -13.07
C HIS A 184 -24.54 15.16 -12.78
N THR A 185 -25.46 15.72 -12.05
CA THR A 185 -25.55 17.17 -11.84
C THR A 185 -25.94 17.46 -10.39
N LEU A 186 -25.23 18.38 -9.77
CA LEU A 186 -25.68 19.08 -8.57
C LEU A 186 -26.45 20.33 -9.02
N SER A 187 -27.77 20.32 -8.84
CA SER A 187 -28.63 21.46 -9.11
C SER A 187 -28.98 22.19 -7.84
N THR A 188 -28.77 23.49 -7.82
CA THR A 188 -29.26 24.41 -6.79
C THR A 188 -30.22 25.40 -7.47
N ALA A 189 -31.48 25.43 -7.07
CA ALA A 189 -32.43 26.40 -7.53
C ALA A 189 -32.97 27.19 -6.36
N TYR A 190 -33.01 28.52 -6.47
CA TYR A 190 -33.62 29.34 -5.44
C TYR A 190 -34.35 30.53 -6.01
N MET A 191 -35.26 31.05 -5.23
CA MET A 191 -35.93 32.30 -5.50
C MET A 191 -35.96 33.21 -4.28
N ASN A 192 -35.92 34.48 -4.53
CA ASN A 192 -36.15 35.55 -3.55
C ASN A 192 -37.18 36.54 -4.14
N VAL A 193 -37.48 37.61 -3.43
CA VAL A 193 -38.46 38.63 -3.82
C VAL A 193 -38.21 39.26 -5.20
N ASN A 194 -37.03 39.16 -5.78
CA ASN A 194 -36.68 39.84 -7.01
C ASN A 194 -36.11 38.95 -8.11
N THR A 195 -35.60 37.75 -7.76
CA THR A 195 -34.88 36.89 -8.73
C THR A 195 -35.18 35.42 -8.52
N SER A 196 -35.15 34.65 -9.61
CA SER A 196 -35.02 33.20 -9.59
C SER A 196 -33.70 32.79 -10.20
N VAL A 197 -32.98 31.90 -9.56
CA VAL A 197 -31.68 31.44 -9.97
C VAL A 197 -31.66 29.92 -10.11
N ASN A 198 -31.19 29.46 -11.24
CA ASN A 198 -30.76 28.06 -11.42
C ASN A 198 -29.23 28.02 -11.41
N ARG A 199 -28.68 27.09 -10.65
CA ARG A 199 -27.21 26.84 -10.56
C ARG A 199 -26.94 25.38 -10.88
N LEU A 200 -25.84 25.14 -11.54
CA LEU A 200 -25.35 23.79 -11.83
C LEU A 200 -23.90 23.64 -11.33
N ASN A 201 -23.67 22.66 -10.51
CA ASN A 201 -22.35 22.37 -9.93
C ASN A 201 -21.70 23.61 -9.30
N GLY A 202 -22.47 24.41 -8.56
CA GLY A 202 -22.00 25.63 -7.89
C GLY A 202 -21.87 26.89 -8.73
N ALA A 203 -22.19 26.85 -10.02
CA ALA A 203 -22.17 28.01 -10.92
C ALA A 203 -23.58 28.42 -11.36
N ASP A 204 -23.82 29.70 -11.48
CA ASP A 204 -25.10 30.20 -12.00
C ASP A 204 -25.29 29.81 -13.48
N ASP A 205 -26.32 29.02 -13.77
CA ASP A 205 -26.68 28.61 -15.11
C ASP A 205 -27.69 29.60 -15.74
N LYS A 206 -28.64 30.08 -14.93
CA LYS A 206 -29.62 31.07 -15.34
C LYS A 206 -30.14 31.91 -14.17
N VAL A 207 -30.08 33.21 -14.30
CA VAL A 207 -30.69 34.16 -13.38
C VAL A 207 -31.78 34.93 -14.16
N ILE A 208 -32.97 34.99 -13.60
CA ILE A 208 -34.07 35.80 -14.18
C ILE A 208 -34.70 36.72 -13.14
N PRO A 209 -35.08 37.94 -13.49
CA PRO A 209 -35.86 38.81 -12.60
C PRO A 209 -37.26 38.28 -12.40
N ILE A 210 -37.81 38.44 -11.22
CA ILE A 210 -39.19 38.12 -10.89
C ILE A 210 -39.94 39.43 -10.57
N PRO A 211 -40.88 39.89 -11.42
CA PRO A 211 -41.69 41.05 -11.08
C PRO A 211 -42.82 40.63 -10.11
N GLY A 212 -42.52 40.63 -8.85
CA GLY A 212 -43.48 40.27 -7.78
C GLY A 212 -43.58 38.73 -7.57
N PRO A 213 -42.95 38.16 -6.51
CA PRO A 213 -43.09 36.75 -6.17
C PRO A 213 -44.48 36.46 -5.64
N GLY A 214 -45.07 35.33 -6.06
CA GLY A 214 -46.26 34.76 -5.42
C GLY A 214 -45.88 33.94 -4.22
N ASN A 215 -46.78 33.80 -3.26
CA ASN A 215 -46.60 32.89 -2.15
C ASN A 215 -47.07 31.48 -2.58
N PHE A 216 -46.41 30.48 -2.00
CA PHE A 216 -46.93 29.12 -2.11
C PHE A 216 -48.29 29.05 -1.43
N ALA A 217 -49.33 28.81 -2.23
CA ALA A 217 -50.69 28.81 -1.76
C ALA A 217 -51.23 27.38 -1.69
N SER A 218 -51.71 26.94 -0.57
CA SER A 218 -52.53 25.76 -0.29
C SER A 218 -51.97 24.70 0.64
N ALA A 219 -52.89 24.20 1.41
CA ALA A 219 -52.66 23.34 2.56
C ALA A 219 -52.66 21.82 2.24
N ASN A 220 -52.98 21.38 1.03
CA ASN A 220 -53.25 19.96 0.72
C ASN A 220 -52.40 19.46 -0.44
N THR A 221 -51.08 19.59 -0.34
CA THR A 221 -50.19 19.24 -1.44
C THR A 221 -49.23 18.11 -1.09
N LYS A 222 -48.97 17.24 -2.04
CA LYS A 222 -47.98 16.14 -1.94
C LYS A 222 -46.73 16.49 -2.75
N ILE A 223 -45.59 16.07 -2.28
CA ILE A 223 -44.36 16.03 -3.09
C ILE A 223 -44.32 14.68 -3.78
N VAL A 224 -44.02 14.69 -5.07
CA VAL A 224 -43.90 13.50 -5.90
C VAL A 224 -42.54 13.50 -6.59
N PHE A 225 -41.88 12.35 -6.57
CA PHE A 225 -40.65 12.08 -7.29
C PHE A 225 -40.88 11.10 -8.43
N GLY A 226 -40.25 11.35 -9.59
CA GLY A 226 -40.19 10.44 -10.74
C GLY A 226 -41.36 10.49 -11.70
N ASN A 227 -42.52 10.99 -11.28
CA ASN A 227 -43.71 11.12 -12.12
C ASN A 227 -44.62 12.24 -11.60
N GLU A 228 -45.43 12.79 -12.45
CA GLU A 228 -46.60 13.57 -12.05
C GLU A 228 -47.82 12.64 -11.97
N LEU A 229 -48.41 12.47 -10.79
CA LEU A 229 -49.49 11.50 -10.57
C LEU A 229 -50.79 11.83 -11.26
N LEU A 230 -51.03 13.10 -11.58
CA LEU A 230 -52.24 13.57 -12.20
C LEU A 230 -52.24 13.41 -13.72
N LEU A 231 -51.19 13.89 -14.40
CA LEU A 231 -51.09 13.87 -15.86
C LEU A 231 -50.27 12.69 -16.39
N ASN A 232 -49.75 11.85 -15.50
CA ASN A 232 -48.86 10.76 -15.85
C ASN A 232 -47.69 11.20 -16.75
N LEU A 233 -46.92 12.14 -16.25
CA LEU A 233 -45.72 12.68 -16.93
C LEU A 233 -44.45 12.12 -16.34
N PRO A 234 -44.13 10.86 -16.62
CA PRO A 234 -43.00 10.18 -15.98
C PRO A 234 -41.65 10.73 -16.44
N CYS A 235 -40.67 10.63 -15.56
CA CYS A 235 -39.29 11.02 -15.83
C CYS A 235 -38.33 9.86 -15.61
N GLN A 236 -37.45 9.64 -16.58
CA GLN A 236 -36.34 8.72 -16.40
C GLN A 236 -35.18 9.50 -15.76
N ILE A 237 -34.93 9.25 -14.49
CA ILE A 237 -33.97 10.01 -13.71
C ILE A 237 -33.37 9.17 -12.59
N ASP A 238 -32.10 9.43 -12.26
CA ASP A 238 -31.49 8.98 -11.03
C ASP A 238 -31.49 10.14 -10.03
N LEU A 239 -31.94 9.91 -8.81
CA LEU A 239 -31.97 10.88 -7.71
C LEU A 239 -31.19 10.32 -6.52
N ALA A 240 -30.16 11.06 -6.08
CA ALA A 240 -29.34 10.66 -4.93
C ALA A 240 -29.74 11.40 -3.64
N GLU A 241 -30.01 12.70 -3.73
CA GLU A 241 -30.35 13.53 -2.59
C GLU A 241 -31.19 14.73 -3.02
N VAL A 242 -32.20 15.09 -2.22
CA VAL A 242 -33.02 16.29 -2.41
C VAL A 242 -33.15 17.00 -1.07
N ILE A 243 -32.96 18.32 -1.09
CA ILE A 243 -33.01 19.20 0.09
C ILE A 243 -33.87 20.42 -0.26
N ILE A 244 -34.82 20.79 0.60
CA ILE A 244 -35.65 21.97 0.44
C ILE A 244 -35.60 22.84 1.70
N TYR A 245 -35.26 24.10 1.54
CA TYR A 245 -35.38 25.15 2.55
C TYR A 245 -36.53 26.09 2.23
N SER A 246 -37.27 26.53 3.26
CA SER A 246 -38.38 27.49 3.10
C SER A 246 -37.97 28.96 3.09
N ASN A 247 -36.73 29.22 2.76
CA ASN A 247 -36.15 30.56 2.63
C ASN A 247 -35.09 30.58 1.52
N THR A 248 -34.74 31.75 1.04
CA THR A 248 -33.49 31.91 0.27
C THR A 248 -32.34 31.87 1.26
N LEU A 249 -31.47 30.89 1.11
CA LEU A 249 -30.24 30.79 1.90
C LEU A 249 -29.28 31.91 1.51
N THR A 250 -28.44 32.33 2.44
CA THR A 250 -27.30 33.22 2.12
C THR A 250 -26.33 32.51 1.18
N THR A 251 -25.56 33.27 0.41
CA THR A 251 -24.53 32.72 -0.47
C THR A 251 -23.54 31.82 0.31
N ALA A 252 -23.20 32.20 1.54
CA ALA A 252 -22.33 31.42 2.42
C ALA A 252 -22.98 30.05 2.79
N ASP A 253 -24.26 30.05 3.09
CA ASP A 253 -24.98 28.83 3.43
C ASP A 253 -25.22 27.93 2.19
N ILE A 254 -25.55 28.54 1.05
CA ILE A 254 -25.59 27.80 -0.23
C ILE A 254 -24.23 27.12 -0.47
N ASN A 255 -23.15 27.85 -0.28
CA ASN A 255 -21.79 27.28 -0.46
C ASN A 255 -21.49 26.12 0.49
N LYS A 256 -21.96 26.15 1.76
CA LYS A 256 -21.79 25.03 2.70
C LYS A 256 -22.58 23.78 2.24
N VAL A 257 -23.82 23.95 1.78
CA VAL A 257 -24.65 22.82 1.28
C VAL A 257 -24.05 22.28 -0.01
N GLU A 258 -23.69 23.16 -0.96
CA GLU A 258 -23.03 22.74 -2.21
C GLU A 258 -21.69 22.05 -1.94
N SER A 259 -20.91 22.52 -0.93
CA SER A 259 -19.64 21.89 -0.53
C SER A 259 -19.85 20.50 0.05
N TYR A 260 -20.85 20.33 0.92
CA TYR A 260 -21.26 19.03 1.44
C TYR A 260 -21.61 18.06 0.30
N LEU A 261 -22.49 18.48 -0.62
CA LEU A 261 -22.91 17.67 -1.76
C LEU A 261 -21.76 17.45 -2.75
N GLY A 262 -20.91 18.44 -2.93
CA GLY A 262 -19.71 18.37 -3.78
C GLY A 262 -18.75 17.30 -3.33
N VAL A 263 -18.43 17.25 -2.03
CA VAL A 263 -17.56 16.23 -1.44
C VAL A 263 -18.23 14.85 -1.49
N LYS A 264 -19.49 14.75 -1.07
CA LYS A 264 -20.23 13.50 -1.01
C LYS A 264 -20.37 12.84 -2.37
N TYR A 265 -20.73 13.60 -3.39
CA TYR A 265 -21.06 13.06 -4.72
C TYR A 265 -19.99 13.31 -5.79
N GLY A 266 -18.86 13.91 -5.43
CA GLY A 266 -17.70 14.08 -6.31
C GLY A 266 -17.87 15.17 -7.36
N PHE A 267 -18.67 16.20 -7.09
CA PHE A 267 -18.85 17.33 -8.01
C PHE A 267 -17.69 18.33 -7.87
N THR A 268 -17.12 18.72 -9.00
CA THR A 268 -16.25 19.88 -9.06
C THR A 268 -17.12 21.14 -9.12
N LEU A 269 -17.19 21.85 -7.99
CA LEU A 269 -18.02 23.04 -7.88
C LEU A 269 -17.36 24.19 -8.62
N ASN A 270 -18.16 24.90 -9.43
CA ASN A 270 -17.78 26.15 -10.12
C ASN A 270 -16.40 26.10 -10.79
N GLN A 271 -16.32 25.47 -11.95
CA GLN A 271 -15.08 25.40 -12.76
C GLN A 271 -14.65 26.74 -13.39
N LEU A 272 -15.51 27.77 -13.38
CA LEU A 272 -15.20 29.06 -13.95
C LEU A 272 -14.38 29.91 -12.96
N ALA A 273 -13.26 30.43 -13.41
CA ALA A 273 -12.28 31.18 -12.62
C ALA A 273 -12.79 32.46 -11.93
N ALA A 274 -13.99 32.95 -12.31
CA ALA A 274 -14.50 34.24 -11.86
C ALA A 274 -15.13 34.25 -10.45
N ASN A 275 -15.47 33.10 -9.88
CA ASN A 275 -16.15 33.00 -8.59
C ASN A 275 -15.36 32.10 -7.64
N ASN A 276 -14.67 32.69 -6.67
CA ASN A 276 -13.88 32.00 -5.67
C ASN A 276 -14.73 31.27 -4.61
N ASN A 277 -15.66 30.40 -5.03
CA ASN A 277 -16.42 29.59 -4.07
C ASN A 277 -15.52 28.47 -3.52
N ASN A 278 -15.07 28.66 -2.30
CA ASN A 278 -14.32 27.66 -1.56
C ASN A 278 -15.24 26.50 -1.14
N TYR A 279 -14.71 25.29 -1.03
CA TYR A 279 -15.41 24.24 -0.29
C TYR A 279 -15.29 24.54 1.20
N THR A 280 -16.43 24.52 1.89
CA THR A 280 -16.49 24.98 3.28
C THR A 280 -17.26 23.96 4.13
N ALA A 281 -16.67 23.54 5.26
CA ALA A 281 -17.32 22.72 6.26
C ALA A 281 -18.36 23.51 7.06
N THR A 282 -19.20 22.81 7.81
CA THR A 282 -20.29 23.44 8.59
C THR A 282 -19.80 24.44 9.62
N ASN A 283 -18.64 24.19 10.22
CA ASN A 283 -17.99 25.09 11.18
C ASN A 283 -17.32 26.33 10.54
N GLY A 284 -17.44 26.49 9.22
CA GLY A 284 -16.83 27.61 8.47
C GLY A 284 -15.39 27.37 8.03
N THR A 285 -14.78 26.23 8.36
CA THR A 285 -13.43 25.90 7.91
C THR A 285 -13.42 25.69 6.39
N VAL A 286 -12.49 26.36 5.69
CA VAL A 286 -12.28 26.20 4.27
C VAL A 286 -11.53 24.88 4.03
N THR A 287 -12.21 23.89 3.44
CA THR A 287 -11.68 22.56 3.16
C THR A 287 -10.97 22.46 1.82
N LEU A 288 -11.32 23.35 0.87
CA LEU A 288 -10.56 23.63 -0.33
C LEU A 288 -10.64 25.11 -0.67
N ASP A 289 -9.52 25.81 -0.56
CA ASP A 289 -9.39 27.21 -0.93
C ASP A 289 -9.09 27.31 -2.42
N ARG A 290 -10.01 27.89 -3.18
CA ARG A 290 -9.90 28.01 -4.64
C ARG A 290 -8.80 28.99 -5.08
N ALA A 291 -8.51 30.01 -4.30
CA ALA A 291 -7.45 30.98 -4.59
C ALA A 291 -6.07 30.36 -4.36
N LEU A 292 -5.89 29.69 -3.23
CA LEU A 292 -4.65 28.97 -2.91
C LEU A 292 -4.39 27.79 -3.85
N ASN A 293 -5.46 27.19 -4.40
CA ASN A 293 -5.40 26.10 -5.35
C ASN A 293 -5.70 26.56 -6.81
N SER A 294 -5.45 27.83 -7.12
CA SER A 294 -5.58 28.34 -8.49
C SER A 294 -4.71 27.53 -9.46
N GLY A 295 -5.26 27.18 -10.62
CA GLY A 295 -4.62 26.25 -11.57
C GLY A 295 -4.82 24.76 -11.27
N TYR A 296 -5.43 24.39 -10.14
CA TYR A 296 -5.73 23.00 -9.73
C TYR A 296 -7.21 22.85 -9.39
N ALA A 297 -8.05 23.36 -10.28
CA ALA A 297 -9.49 23.44 -10.06
C ALA A 297 -10.30 22.39 -10.82
N ASN A 298 -9.63 21.46 -11.54
CA ASN A 298 -10.28 20.42 -12.31
C ASN A 298 -10.42 19.14 -11.48
N ASP A 299 -11.39 18.34 -11.81
CA ASP A 299 -11.64 17.01 -11.27
C ASP A 299 -11.52 16.91 -9.74
N ILE A 300 -12.07 17.93 -9.04
CA ILE A 300 -11.99 17.99 -7.57
C ILE A 300 -12.64 16.72 -7.02
N THR A 301 -11.88 16.05 -6.18
CA THR A 301 -12.32 14.88 -5.43
C THR A 301 -11.89 15.01 -3.97
N GLY A 302 -12.69 14.51 -3.05
CA GLY A 302 -12.41 14.67 -1.63
C GLY A 302 -13.07 13.62 -0.77
N ILE A 303 -12.38 13.27 0.29
CA ILE A 303 -12.88 12.45 1.39
C ILE A 303 -12.97 13.32 2.63
N GLY A 304 -13.90 13.03 3.54
CA GLY A 304 -14.00 13.81 4.76
C GLY A 304 -15.18 13.44 5.63
N ARG A 305 -15.14 13.97 6.84
CA ARG A 305 -16.17 13.79 7.88
C ARG A 305 -16.64 15.12 8.41
N ASP A 306 -17.97 15.27 8.47
CA ASP A 306 -18.66 16.39 9.12
C ASP A 306 -19.95 15.87 9.76
N ASP A 307 -19.91 15.70 11.07
CA ASP A 307 -20.99 15.07 11.82
C ASP A 307 -22.28 15.89 11.79
N ALA A 308 -22.19 17.20 11.63
CA ALA A 308 -23.35 18.08 11.54
C ALA A 308 -24.19 17.84 10.26
N THR A 309 -23.57 17.30 9.21
CA THR A 309 -24.26 16.92 7.97
C THR A 309 -24.40 15.41 7.79
N ALA A 310 -23.99 14.61 8.76
CA ALA A 310 -23.80 13.18 8.57
C ALA A 310 -22.93 12.81 7.34
N LEU A 311 -21.97 13.67 7.00
CA LEU A 311 -20.98 13.36 5.98
C LEU A 311 -19.92 12.45 6.60
N ASP A 312 -19.74 11.28 6.02
CA ASP A 312 -18.64 10.35 6.30
C ASP A 312 -18.20 9.75 4.98
N GLN A 313 -17.62 10.60 4.11
CA GLN A 313 -17.18 10.23 2.77
C GLN A 313 -15.77 9.64 2.85
N LYS A 314 -15.68 8.34 2.90
CA LYS A 314 -14.42 7.59 3.11
C LYS A 314 -13.71 7.22 1.81
N GLN A 315 -14.41 7.27 0.69
CA GLN A 315 -13.84 7.05 -0.64
C GLN A 315 -14.52 7.93 -1.67
N SER A 316 -13.74 8.47 -2.58
CA SER A 316 -14.25 9.47 -3.52
C SER A 316 -13.50 9.46 -4.84
N LYS A 317 -14.23 9.75 -5.91
CA LYS A 317 -13.73 10.06 -7.24
C LYS A 317 -14.59 11.17 -7.82
N SER A 318 -14.00 12.16 -8.51
CA SER A 318 -14.80 13.14 -9.25
C SER A 318 -15.67 12.44 -10.30
N ILE A 319 -16.89 12.93 -10.48
CA ILE A 319 -17.81 12.42 -11.49
C ILE A 319 -17.46 12.88 -12.91
N ASN A 320 -16.51 13.81 -13.06
CA ASN A 320 -16.11 14.27 -14.39
C ASN A 320 -15.51 13.10 -15.19
N PRO A 321 -15.80 13.02 -16.51
CA PRO A 321 -15.27 11.95 -17.37
C PRO A 321 -13.75 11.90 -17.44
N THR A 322 -13.11 13.04 -17.21
CA THR A 322 -11.64 13.20 -17.19
C THR A 322 -10.98 12.76 -15.88
N ALA A 323 -11.77 12.46 -14.85
CA ALA A 323 -11.29 12.11 -13.53
C ALA A 323 -10.56 10.75 -13.52
N LEU A 324 -9.33 10.80 -13.08
CA LEU A 324 -8.43 9.66 -13.08
C LEU A 324 -8.29 9.02 -11.70
N VAL A 325 -8.28 9.83 -10.66
CA VAL A 325 -7.93 9.45 -9.29
C VAL A 325 -9.17 9.08 -8.49
N THR A 326 -9.07 7.97 -7.75
CA THR A 326 -9.95 7.61 -6.65
C THR A 326 -9.18 7.74 -5.35
N LEU A 327 -9.73 8.47 -4.39
CA LEU A 327 -9.21 8.60 -3.02
C LEU A 327 -9.97 7.63 -2.10
N LEU A 328 -9.25 6.94 -1.23
CA LEU A 328 -9.84 6.09 -0.19
C LEU A 328 -9.16 6.39 1.15
N ASN A 329 -9.94 6.57 2.20
CA ASN A 329 -9.42 6.72 3.57
C ASN A 329 -8.81 5.40 4.04
N GLY A 330 -7.59 5.44 4.55
CA GLY A 330 -6.87 4.29 5.10
C GLY A 330 -6.06 3.49 4.07
N THR A 331 -5.68 2.29 4.47
CA THR A 331 -4.84 1.37 3.71
C THR A 331 -5.60 0.10 3.34
N TYR A 332 -5.33 -0.45 2.16
CA TYR A 332 -6.02 -1.64 1.64
C TYR A 332 -5.00 -2.69 1.20
N PRO A 333 -4.55 -3.56 2.11
CA PRO A 333 -3.65 -4.66 1.77
C PRO A 333 -4.25 -5.55 0.68
N GLY A 334 -3.46 -5.83 -0.37
CA GLY A 334 -3.92 -6.63 -1.52
C GLY A 334 -4.75 -5.87 -2.56
N GLY A 335 -5.02 -4.56 -2.37
CA GLY A 335 -5.71 -3.73 -3.36
C GLY A 335 -7.18 -4.06 -3.59
N ILE A 336 -7.83 -4.67 -2.61
CA ILE A 336 -9.27 -4.93 -2.63
C ILE A 336 -9.98 -3.71 -2.05
N PHE A 337 -10.70 -2.98 -2.89
CA PHE A 337 -11.38 -1.76 -2.51
C PHE A 337 -12.88 -1.97 -2.28
N PRO A 338 -13.46 -1.27 -1.30
CA PRO A 338 -14.91 -1.31 -1.09
C PRO A 338 -15.65 -0.80 -2.33
N THR A 339 -16.77 -1.41 -2.67
CA THR A 339 -17.60 -1.01 -3.81
C THR A 339 -18.49 0.17 -3.50
N THR A 340 -18.78 0.43 -2.23
CA THR A 340 -19.61 1.55 -1.76
C THR A 340 -18.90 2.29 -0.63
N ASN A 341 -19.28 3.55 -0.41
CA ASN A 341 -18.79 4.34 0.72
C ASN A 341 -19.15 3.70 2.06
N ALA A 342 -20.34 3.12 2.18
CA ALA A 342 -20.79 2.42 3.39
C ALA A 342 -19.99 1.15 3.69
N ALA A 343 -19.54 0.43 2.66
CA ALA A 343 -18.71 -0.77 2.81
C ALA A 343 -17.27 -0.47 3.24
N ASN A 344 -16.85 0.78 3.17
CA ASN A 344 -15.53 1.20 3.65
C ASN A 344 -15.56 1.29 5.18
N THR A 345 -14.86 0.36 5.84
CA THR A 345 -14.83 0.25 7.31
C THR A 345 -13.83 1.19 8.00
N ASN A 346 -12.96 1.87 7.24
CA ASN A 346 -12.07 2.88 7.81
C ASN A 346 -12.86 4.08 8.34
N SER A 347 -12.33 4.74 9.35
CA SER A 347 -12.96 5.92 9.96
C SER A 347 -11.99 7.10 10.00
N PHE A 348 -12.53 8.31 10.04
CA PHE A 348 -11.75 9.51 10.35
C PHE A 348 -11.59 9.64 11.88
N GLY A 349 -10.39 9.99 12.32
CA GLY A 349 -10.11 10.16 13.76
C GLY A 349 -10.89 11.30 14.41
N ASN A 350 -11.16 12.37 13.66
CA ASN A 350 -11.80 13.57 14.17
C ASN A 350 -12.89 14.07 13.23
N ASN A 351 -13.87 14.78 13.79
CA ASN A 351 -14.80 15.60 13.01
C ASN A 351 -14.05 16.73 12.28
N PHE A 352 -14.57 17.20 11.16
CA PHE A 352 -13.95 18.19 10.27
C PHE A 352 -12.59 17.77 9.68
N SER A 353 -12.39 16.48 9.53
CA SER A 353 -11.24 15.94 8.80
C SER A 353 -11.57 15.82 7.33
N TYR A 354 -10.80 16.53 6.49
CA TYR A 354 -11.00 16.54 5.05
C TYR A 354 -9.67 16.45 4.30
N LEU A 355 -9.65 15.66 3.24
CA LEU A 355 -8.60 15.72 2.23
C LEU A 355 -9.25 15.90 0.88
N LEU A 356 -9.05 17.06 0.29
CA LEU A 356 -9.50 17.38 -1.07
C LEU A 356 -8.30 17.57 -1.98
N THR A 357 -8.48 17.23 -3.24
CA THR A 357 -7.50 17.47 -4.29
C THR A 357 -8.20 17.83 -5.59
N GLY A 358 -7.57 18.68 -6.35
CA GLY A 358 -7.95 18.98 -7.73
C GLY A 358 -6.71 18.96 -8.62
N ASP A 359 -6.88 18.81 -9.91
CA ASP A 359 -5.78 18.74 -10.85
C ASP A 359 -5.69 19.98 -11.76
N ASN A 360 -4.56 20.12 -12.48
CA ASN A 360 -4.27 21.23 -13.38
C ASN A 360 -4.88 21.06 -14.79
N GLY A 361 -5.69 20.03 -15.04
CA GLY A 361 -6.32 19.74 -16.33
C GLY A 361 -5.35 19.35 -17.47
N ALA A 362 -4.07 19.18 -17.19
CA ALA A 362 -3.07 18.82 -18.20
C ALA A 362 -3.23 17.38 -18.69
N ASP A 363 -2.45 16.99 -19.70
CA ASP A 363 -2.46 15.65 -20.29
C ASP A 363 -2.05 14.57 -19.26
N THR A 364 -2.66 13.40 -19.39
CA THR A 364 -2.42 12.21 -18.55
C THR A 364 -1.39 11.26 -19.15
N SER A 365 -0.90 11.52 -20.36
CA SER A 365 0.19 10.75 -20.94
C SER A 365 1.51 11.03 -20.23
N LEU A 366 2.38 10.02 -20.20
CA LEU A 366 3.72 10.13 -19.63
C LEU A 366 4.62 10.87 -20.62
N THR A 367 4.84 12.17 -20.42
CA THR A 367 5.57 13.03 -21.36
C THR A 367 6.64 13.92 -20.72
N ILE A 368 6.60 14.11 -19.40
CA ILE A 368 7.54 14.99 -18.71
C ILE A 368 8.68 14.17 -18.11
N CYS A 369 9.88 14.42 -18.57
CA CYS A 369 11.09 13.82 -18.02
C CYS A 369 11.42 14.44 -16.65
N SER A 370 11.71 13.61 -15.67
CA SER A 370 12.02 13.97 -14.29
C SER A 370 13.16 13.11 -13.76
N MET A 371 13.77 13.51 -12.65
CA MET A 371 14.83 12.76 -11.97
C MET A 371 15.98 12.42 -12.92
N ASN A 372 16.58 13.44 -13.52
CA ASN A 372 17.67 13.30 -14.50
C ASN A 372 17.30 12.33 -15.64
N ASN A 373 16.11 12.47 -16.18
CA ASN A 373 15.53 11.65 -17.26
C ASN A 373 15.31 10.17 -16.91
N ARG A 374 15.41 9.81 -15.63
CA ARG A 374 15.20 8.42 -15.19
C ARG A 374 13.73 8.03 -15.06
N ILE A 375 12.87 8.98 -14.81
CA ILE A 375 11.43 8.76 -14.63
C ILE A 375 10.67 9.68 -15.58
N THR A 376 9.64 9.14 -16.22
CA THR A 376 8.70 9.95 -17.00
C THR A 376 7.42 10.10 -16.22
N ARG A 377 6.99 11.34 -15.97
CA ARG A 377 5.75 11.65 -15.28
C ARG A 377 4.70 12.23 -16.20
N MET A 378 3.47 12.23 -15.75
CA MET A 378 2.38 12.97 -16.38
C MET A 378 2.61 14.47 -16.27
N ALA A 379 2.08 15.21 -17.25
CA ALA A 379 1.88 16.67 -17.13
C ALA A 379 0.77 16.99 -16.13
N ARG A 380 -0.21 16.09 -15.96
CA ARG A 380 -1.28 16.25 -14.97
C ARG A 380 -0.73 16.11 -13.55
N VAL A 381 -1.01 17.14 -12.76
CA VAL A 381 -0.56 17.28 -11.37
C VAL A 381 -1.77 17.59 -10.51
N TRP A 382 -1.89 16.94 -9.39
CA TRP A 382 -2.90 17.19 -8.36
C TRP A 382 -2.28 17.98 -7.22
N LYS A 383 -3.01 18.95 -6.69
CA LYS A 383 -2.65 19.68 -5.47
C LYS A 383 -3.55 19.28 -4.33
N VAL A 384 -3.00 19.16 -3.14
CA VAL A 384 -3.68 18.65 -1.96
C VAL A 384 -3.99 19.76 -0.98
N GLN A 385 -5.19 19.73 -0.43
CA GLN A 385 -5.55 20.43 0.79
C GLN A 385 -6.08 19.41 1.81
N ASN A 386 -5.36 19.27 2.93
CA ASN A 386 -5.69 18.37 4.04
C ASN A 386 -6.04 19.23 5.25
N THR A 387 -7.27 19.13 5.74
CA THR A 387 -7.80 19.88 6.87
C THR A 387 -8.20 18.90 7.96
N GLY A 388 -7.85 19.16 9.22
CA GLY A 388 -8.20 18.30 10.35
C GLY A 388 -7.40 16.99 10.42
N SER A 389 -6.32 16.86 9.67
CA SER A 389 -5.37 15.73 9.74
C SER A 389 -5.96 14.37 9.31
N VAL A 390 -6.41 14.28 8.09
CA VAL A 390 -6.64 12.98 7.46
C VAL A 390 -5.29 12.28 7.34
N GLY A 391 -5.18 11.09 7.92
CA GLY A 391 -3.95 10.30 7.95
C GLY A 391 -3.60 9.66 6.61
N ASN A 392 -3.21 8.38 6.64
CA ASN A 392 -2.91 7.66 5.42
C ASN A 392 -4.14 7.54 4.50
N VAL A 393 -3.95 7.86 3.24
CA VAL A 393 -4.95 7.69 2.19
C VAL A 393 -4.39 6.79 1.10
N THR A 394 -5.28 6.01 0.52
CA THR A 394 -4.96 5.25 -0.70
C THR A 394 -5.42 6.05 -1.91
N ILE A 395 -4.50 6.28 -2.83
CA ILE A 395 -4.74 6.91 -4.13
C ILE A 395 -4.71 5.82 -5.19
N ALA A 396 -5.83 5.61 -5.88
CA ALA A 396 -5.99 4.53 -6.84
C ALA A 396 -6.27 5.03 -8.26
N LEU A 397 -5.71 4.32 -9.23
CA LEU A 397 -5.93 4.50 -10.67
C LEU A 397 -6.46 3.21 -11.28
N ASN A 398 -7.33 3.28 -12.27
CA ASN A 398 -7.71 2.10 -13.05
C ASN A 398 -6.48 1.54 -13.78
N ASN A 399 -6.15 0.28 -13.52
CA ASN A 399 -4.94 -0.37 -14.05
C ASN A 399 -4.90 -0.44 -15.58
N ASN A 400 -6.05 -0.58 -16.22
CA ASN A 400 -6.14 -0.76 -17.68
C ASN A 400 -5.91 0.53 -18.48
N ILE A 401 -6.02 1.71 -17.85
CA ILE A 401 -5.94 2.99 -18.56
C ILE A 401 -4.48 3.44 -18.76
N LEU A 402 -3.57 3.09 -17.84
CA LEU A 402 -2.21 3.61 -17.80
C LEU A 402 -1.19 2.51 -17.47
N PRO A 403 -0.92 1.59 -18.40
CA PRO A 403 -0.08 0.41 -18.13
C PRO A 403 1.35 0.75 -17.65
N CYS A 404 1.88 1.88 -18.12
CA CYS A 404 3.25 2.31 -17.84
C CYS A 404 3.44 3.05 -16.52
N VAL A 405 2.38 3.44 -15.84
CA VAL A 405 2.46 4.04 -14.51
C VAL A 405 2.87 2.98 -13.48
N LYS A 406 3.94 3.24 -12.74
CA LYS A 406 4.48 2.36 -11.69
C LYS A 406 4.72 3.08 -10.37
N ASN A 407 4.77 4.40 -10.39
CA ASN A 407 5.07 5.22 -9.23
C ASN A 407 4.09 6.38 -9.10
N MET A 408 3.86 6.81 -7.87
CA MET A 408 3.30 8.12 -7.54
C MET A 408 4.44 8.99 -7.02
N LEU A 409 4.54 10.20 -7.52
CA LEU A 409 5.47 11.22 -7.06
C LEU A 409 4.73 12.19 -6.14
N VAL A 410 5.31 12.53 -5.00
CA VAL A 410 4.79 13.52 -4.06
C VAL A 410 5.85 14.57 -3.81
N SER A 411 5.49 15.84 -3.92
CA SER A 411 6.43 16.97 -3.74
C SER A 411 5.72 18.18 -3.12
N THR A 412 6.49 19.09 -2.53
CA THR A 412 6.01 20.43 -2.16
C THR A 412 6.11 21.44 -3.31
N ASP A 413 6.70 21.03 -4.43
CA ASP A 413 6.85 21.82 -5.65
C ASP A 413 6.16 21.14 -6.85
N PRO A 414 5.31 21.83 -7.64
CA PRO A 414 4.58 21.26 -8.76
C PRO A 414 5.46 20.82 -9.94
N THR A 415 6.73 21.22 -9.96
CA THR A 415 7.70 20.80 -10.98
C THR A 415 8.36 19.46 -10.65
N PHE A 416 8.25 19.00 -9.41
CA PHE A 416 8.82 17.75 -8.89
C PHE A 416 10.35 17.66 -9.03
N PRO A 417 11.11 18.62 -8.45
CA PRO A 417 12.57 18.53 -8.43
C PRO A 417 13.05 17.38 -7.55
N ASP A 418 14.20 16.80 -7.88
CA ASP A 418 14.72 15.57 -7.27
C ASP A 418 14.84 15.66 -5.73
N ASN A 419 15.28 16.79 -5.23
CA ASN A 419 15.54 17.04 -3.80
C ASN A 419 14.26 17.27 -2.95
N LEU A 420 13.11 17.50 -3.57
CA LEU A 420 11.83 17.76 -2.91
C LEU A 420 10.77 16.67 -3.23
N THR A 421 11.13 15.66 -4.02
CA THR A 421 10.18 14.66 -4.52
C THR A 421 10.39 13.31 -3.86
N THR A 422 9.32 12.80 -3.27
CA THR A 422 9.25 11.42 -2.77
C THR A 422 8.64 10.53 -3.85
N VAL A 423 9.29 9.44 -4.16
CA VAL A 423 8.81 8.40 -5.08
C VAL A 423 8.15 7.29 -4.27
N ILE A 424 6.88 7.06 -4.50
CA ILE A 424 6.10 6.00 -3.84
C ILE A 424 5.74 4.94 -4.89
N PRO A 425 6.27 3.73 -4.78
CA PRO A 425 5.90 2.64 -5.68
C PRO A 425 4.39 2.33 -5.59
N MET A 426 3.77 2.12 -6.74
CA MET A 426 2.37 1.72 -6.81
C MET A 426 2.23 0.20 -6.86
N SER A 427 1.45 -0.34 -5.97
CA SER A 427 0.98 -1.72 -6.04
C SER A 427 0.01 -1.90 -7.22
N SER A 428 -0.06 -3.10 -7.78
CA SER A 428 -0.92 -3.39 -8.92
C SER A 428 -1.85 -4.57 -8.63
N GLY A 429 -3.09 -4.45 -9.09
CA GLY A 429 -4.17 -5.43 -9.02
C GLY A 429 -5.22 -5.04 -10.07
N ALA A 430 -6.50 -5.02 -9.70
CA ALA A 430 -7.55 -4.40 -10.51
C ALA A 430 -7.32 -2.89 -10.69
N TYR A 431 -6.68 -2.29 -9.70
CA TYR A 431 -6.24 -0.89 -9.70
C TYR A 431 -4.73 -0.82 -9.46
N LYS A 432 -4.09 0.25 -9.95
CA LYS A 432 -2.79 0.70 -9.46
C LYS A 432 -3.03 1.63 -8.29
N TYR A 433 -2.35 1.44 -7.18
CA TYR A 433 -2.59 2.27 -6.01
C TYR A 433 -1.31 2.51 -5.21
N ALA A 434 -1.28 3.65 -4.54
CA ALA A 434 -0.26 4.02 -3.58
C ALA A 434 -0.91 4.48 -2.29
N VAL A 435 -0.21 4.30 -1.17
CA VAL A 435 -0.63 4.80 0.14
C VAL A 435 0.30 5.95 0.51
N ALA A 436 -0.28 7.08 0.89
CA ALA A 436 0.47 8.25 1.30
C ALA A 436 -0.23 8.99 2.45
N ASN A 437 0.56 9.65 3.29
CA ASN A 437 0.06 10.66 4.22
C ASN A 437 0.34 12.04 3.60
N LEU A 438 -0.69 12.63 3.01
CA LEU A 438 -0.57 13.86 2.25
C LEU A 438 -0.93 15.07 3.10
N THR A 439 -0.10 16.11 3.05
CA THR A 439 -0.31 17.38 3.78
C THR A 439 -0.74 18.50 2.83
N SER A 440 -1.36 19.53 3.39
CA SER A 440 -1.75 20.71 2.60
C SER A 440 -0.57 21.35 1.89
N GLY A 441 -0.79 21.75 0.64
CA GLY A 441 0.23 22.37 -0.22
C GLY A 441 1.11 21.37 -0.96
N GLN A 442 1.05 20.09 -0.67
CA GLN A 442 1.72 19.07 -1.47
C GLN A 442 1.04 18.85 -2.81
N TYR A 443 1.85 18.43 -3.76
CA TYR A 443 1.44 18.01 -5.08
C TYR A 443 1.75 16.55 -5.28
N PHE A 444 0.93 15.87 -6.08
CA PHE A 444 1.27 14.53 -6.54
C PHE A 444 0.99 14.38 -8.03
N THR A 445 1.69 13.45 -8.65
CA THR A 445 1.49 13.02 -10.04
C THR A 445 1.87 11.55 -10.17
N PHE A 446 1.67 10.99 -11.35
CA PHE A 446 1.99 9.59 -11.61
C PHE A 446 3.08 9.48 -12.66
N ALA A 447 3.90 8.45 -12.49
CA ALA A 447 5.11 8.30 -13.27
C ALA A 447 5.39 6.84 -13.63
N SER A 448 6.24 6.66 -14.63
CA SER A 448 6.79 5.37 -15.03
C SER A 448 7.68 4.77 -13.93
N ASP A 449 8.10 3.53 -14.12
CA ASP A 449 9.24 2.98 -13.39
C ASP A 449 10.50 3.77 -13.72
N SER A 450 11.46 3.77 -12.78
CA SER A 450 12.76 4.34 -13.03
C SER A 450 13.48 3.55 -14.10
N LEU A 451 13.99 4.25 -15.11
CA LEU A 451 14.80 3.62 -16.14
C LEU A 451 16.08 3.02 -15.52
N ARG A 452 16.32 1.78 -15.83
CA ARG A 452 17.50 1.04 -15.41
C ARG A 452 18.48 0.93 -16.55
N ILE A 453 19.75 0.91 -16.22
CA ILE A 453 20.80 0.63 -17.18
C ILE A 453 20.54 -0.75 -17.81
N PRO A 454 20.46 -0.86 -19.15
CA PRO A 454 20.25 -2.13 -19.82
C PRO A 454 21.32 -3.15 -19.43
N GLN A 455 20.92 -4.36 -19.05
CA GLN A 455 21.87 -5.44 -18.83
C GLN A 455 22.06 -6.23 -20.13
N LEU A 456 23.28 -6.38 -20.53
CA LEU A 456 23.71 -7.00 -21.76
C LEU A 456 24.78 -8.04 -21.47
N VAL A 457 24.83 -9.05 -22.30
CA VAL A 457 25.89 -10.07 -22.27
C VAL A 457 26.72 -9.91 -23.52
N ASN A 458 28.04 -9.79 -23.35
CA ASN A 458 28.97 -9.81 -24.47
C ASN A 458 28.83 -11.13 -25.22
N ALA A 459 28.90 -11.07 -26.51
CA ALA A 459 28.82 -12.23 -27.37
C ALA A 459 30.17 -12.55 -28.00
N GLN A 460 30.31 -13.79 -28.37
CA GLN A 460 31.43 -14.25 -29.16
C GLN A 460 30.90 -14.92 -30.42
N ALA A 461 31.56 -14.69 -31.55
CA ALA A 461 31.14 -15.24 -32.85
C ALA A 461 32.30 -15.55 -33.78
N CYS A 462 32.04 -16.29 -34.81
CA CYS A 462 32.97 -16.44 -35.92
C CYS A 462 32.73 -15.39 -36.99
N PRO A 463 33.73 -14.92 -37.72
CA PRO A 463 33.55 -14.05 -38.86
C PRO A 463 32.57 -14.65 -39.89
N GLY A 464 31.51 -13.90 -40.21
CA GLY A 464 30.42 -14.35 -41.09
C GLY A 464 29.13 -14.79 -40.36
N ASP A 465 29.16 -14.94 -39.02
CA ASP A 465 27.99 -15.31 -38.27
C ASP A 465 27.03 -14.11 -38.04
N ASN A 466 25.76 -14.44 -37.88
CA ASN A 466 24.76 -13.48 -37.41
C ASN A 466 24.60 -13.62 -35.89
N VAL A 467 24.88 -12.56 -35.17
CA VAL A 467 24.79 -12.49 -33.69
C VAL A 467 23.58 -11.72 -33.27
N THR A 468 22.73 -12.32 -32.48
CA THR A 468 21.60 -11.63 -31.83
C THR A 468 22.03 -11.17 -30.43
N LEU A 469 22.12 -9.87 -30.24
CA LEU A 469 22.32 -9.27 -28.95
C LEU A 469 20.95 -8.91 -28.39
N SER A 470 20.70 -9.24 -27.13
CA SER A 470 19.43 -8.98 -26.47
C SER A 470 19.61 -8.40 -25.06
N ILE A 471 18.68 -7.58 -24.68
CA ILE A 471 18.62 -7.02 -23.34
C ILE A 471 18.04 -8.09 -22.43
N GLN A 472 18.77 -8.43 -21.35
CA GLN A 472 18.45 -9.54 -20.46
C GLN A 472 17.16 -9.31 -19.65
N ASN A 473 16.94 -8.11 -19.17
CA ASN A 473 15.76 -7.74 -18.37
C ASN A 473 15.12 -6.48 -18.96
N PRO A 474 14.43 -6.58 -20.12
CA PRO A 474 13.79 -5.42 -20.71
C PRO A 474 12.67 -4.91 -19.81
N GLN A 475 12.67 -3.61 -19.57
CA GLN A 475 11.62 -2.96 -18.80
C GLN A 475 10.36 -2.78 -19.66
N SER A 476 9.21 -3.06 -19.07
CA SER A 476 7.93 -2.71 -19.69
C SER A 476 7.84 -1.19 -19.89
N CYS A 477 7.32 -0.77 -21.03
CA CYS A 477 7.17 0.66 -21.38
C CYS A 477 8.48 1.43 -21.60
N ALA A 478 9.60 0.76 -21.70
CA ALA A 478 10.86 1.34 -22.15
C ALA A 478 11.14 0.91 -23.61
N ASN A 479 11.69 1.81 -24.36
CA ASN A 479 12.23 1.55 -25.69
C ASN A 479 13.74 1.52 -25.63
N TYR A 480 14.37 0.83 -26.55
CA TYR A 480 15.81 0.71 -26.58
C TYR A 480 16.32 1.11 -27.96
N GLN A 481 17.42 1.83 -27.96
CA GLN A 481 18.09 2.27 -29.19
C GLN A 481 19.53 1.79 -29.20
N TRP A 482 19.94 1.23 -30.33
CA TRP A 482 21.26 0.65 -30.56
C TRP A 482 22.12 1.57 -31.39
N TYR A 483 23.35 1.79 -30.94
CA TYR A 483 24.31 2.72 -31.53
C TYR A 483 25.67 2.04 -31.82
N ARG A 484 26.40 2.59 -32.79
CA ARG A 484 27.77 2.17 -33.08
C ARG A 484 28.84 3.00 -32.35
N SER A 485 28.44 4.06 -31.62
CA SER A 485 29.33 4.96 -30.91
C SER A 485 28.88 5.18 -29.47
N ALA A 486 29.82 5.38 -28.57
CA ALA A 486 29.57 5.66 -27.14
C ALA A 486 28.77 6.93 -26.93
N THR A 487 29.00 7.94 -27.74
CA THR A 487 28.36 9.26 -27.69
C THR A 487 27.97 9.73 -29.08
N GLY A 488 26.94 10.56 -29.22
CA GLY A 488 26.51 11.09 -30.52
C GLY A 488 25.98 10.03 -31.47
N GLY A 489 25.85 10.37 -32.75
CA GLY A 489 25.33 9.47 -33.79
C GLY A 489 23.84 9.16 -33.71
N THR A 490 23.29 8.63 -34.81
CA THR A 490 21.92 8.15 -34.92
C THR A 490 21.83 6.67 -34.55
N PRO A 491 20.74 6.21 -33.92
CA PRO A 491 20.54 4.79 -33.69
C PRO A 491 20.40 4.06 -35.03
N PHE A 492 21.07 2.93 -35.17
CA PHE A 492 20.96 2.07 -36.35
C PHE A 492 19.89 0.99 -36.20
N ALA A 493 19.44 0.72 -34.99
CA ALA A 493 18.35 -0.19 -34.69
C ALA A 493 17.60 0.21 -33.43
N THR A 494 16.37 -0.30 -33.29
CA THR A 494 15.50 -0.11 -32.09
C THR A 494 14.93 -1.44 -31.64
N GLY A 495 14.60 -1.57 -30.37
CA GLY A 495 13.99 -2.77 -29.82
C GLY A 495 14.86 -3.47 -28.78
N THR A 496 14.32 -4.54 -28.20
CA THR A 496 14.95 -5.31 -27.12
C THR A 496 16.08 -6.22 -27.60
N SER A 497 16.24 -6.38 -28.90
CA SER A 497 17.32 -7.15 -29.51
C SER A 497 17.74 -6.55 -30.84
N VAL A 498 18.94 -6.86 -31.25
CA VAL A 498 19.48 -6.51 -32.56
C VAL A 498 20.25 -7.69 -33.13
N ASN A 499 20.14 -7.90 -34.43
CA ASN A 499 20.88 -8.92 -35.15
C ASN A 499 22.02 -8.27 -35.96
N ILE A 500 23.25 -8.71 -35.74
CA ILE A 500 24.45 -8.13 -36.30
C ILE A 500 25.22 -9.22 -37.05
N ALA A 501 25.52 -8.97 -38.34
CA ALA A 501 26.49 -9.78 -39.08
C ALA A 501 27.88 -9.45 -38.54
N TYR A 502 28.53 -10.42 -37.91
CA TYR A 502 29.84 -10.23 -37.28
C TYR A 502 30.94 -10.42 -38.31
N THR A 503 31.80 -9.43 -38.43
CA THR A 503 32.98 -9.47 -39.32
C THR A 503 34.28 -9.27 -38.56
N THR A 504 34.31 -8.40 -37.60
CA THR A 504 35.44 -8.05 -36.74
C THR A 504 34.92 -7.63 -35.35
N ASP A 505 35.77 -7.67 -34.33
CA ASP A 505 35.48 -7.23 -32.98
C ASP A 505 34.82 -5.86 -32.99
N THR A 506 33.64 -5.82 -32.39
CA THR A 506 32.77 -4.66 -32.47
C THR A 506 32.17 -4.39 -31.11
N THR A 507 32.19 -3.14 -30.68
CA THR A 507 31.46 -2.69 -29.49
C THR A 507 30.27 -1.85 -29.94
N LEU A 508 29.08 -2.26 -29.50
CA LEU A 508 27.83 -1.55 -29.70
C LEU A 508 27.35 -0.94 -28.37
N TYR A 509 26.48 -0.01 -28.48
CA TYR A 509 26.01 0.72 -27.34
C TYR A 509 24.50 0.81 -27.33
N VAL A 510 23.88 0.66 -26.15
CA VAL A 510 22.43 0.70 -25.98
C VAL A 510 22.05 1.82 -25.04
N SER A 511 21.11 2.65 -25.45
CA SER A 511 20.42 3.55 -24.55
C SER A 511 18.99 3.11 -24.31
N VAL A 512 18.45 3.40 -23.14
CA VAL A 512 17.07 3.18 -22.79
C VAL A 512 16.31 4.50 -22.83
N ILE A 513 15.10 4.45 -23.41
CA ILE A 513 14.21 5.59 -23.57
C ILE A 513 12.89 5.25 -22.89
N GLY A 514 12.47 6.07 -21.95
CA GLY A 514 11.17 5.97 -21.32
C GLY A 514 10.04 6.54 -22.19
N PRO A 515 8.81 6.41 -21.73
CA PRO A 515 7.68 7.12 -22.31
C PRO A 515 8.00 8.62 -22.43
N GLY A 516 7.41 9.30 -23.43
CA GLY A 516 7.68 10.73 -23.65
C GLY A 516 9.08 11.04 -24.19
N ASN A 517 9.78 10.05 -24.71
CA ASN A 517 11.14 10.18 -25.23
C ASN A 517 12.19 10.61 -24.20
N CYS A 518 11.99 10.29 -22.93
CA CYS A 518 12.96 10.54 -21.85
C CYS A 518 14.19 9.66 -22.06
N LEU A 519 15.24 10.23 -22.58
CA LEU A 519 16.48 9.54 -22.85
C LEU A 519 17.35 9.50 -21.59
N PHE A 520 17.71 8.29 -21.18
CA PHE A 520 18.73 8.11 -20.16
C PHE A 520 20.11 8.25 -20.81
N ASP A 521 20.86 9.28 -20.36
CA ASP A 521 22.08 9.76 -21.08
C ASP A 521 23.26 8.78 -21.12
N SER A 522 23.24 7.71 -20.35
CA SER A 522 24.32 6.71 -20.37
C SER A 522 24.01 5.57 -21.33
N ARG A 523 24.89 5.34 -22.29
CA ARG A 523 24.83 4.16 -23.16
C ARG A 523 25.59 3.01 -22.52
N THR A 524 25.01 1.82 -22.52
CA THR A 524 25.66 0.60 -22.03
C THR A 524 26.40 -0.07 -23.20
N PRO A 525 27.71 -0.32 -23.07
CA PRO A 525 28.44 -1.05 -24.08
C PRO A 525 28.12 -2.55 -24.06
N VAL A 526 28.16 -3.17 -25.20
CA VAL A 526 28.16 -4.61 -25.41
C VAL A 526 29.09 -4.97 -26.55
N SER A 527 29.96 -5.91 -26.33
CA SER A 527 30.98 -6.30 -27.30
C SER A 527 30.64 -7.63 -27.95
N ILE A 528 30.90 -7.70 -29.22
CA ILE A 528 30.97 -8.95 -29.96
C ILE A 528 32.46 -9.15 -30.26
N THR A 529 33.03 -10.23 -29.79
CA THR A 529 34.44 -10.58 -29.99
C THR A 529 34.57 -11.89 -30.73
N GLN A 530 35.67 -12.06 -31.39
CA GLN A 530 35.96 -13.30 -32.11
C GLN A 530 36.05 -14.46 -31.13
N ILE A 531 35.37 -15.57 -31.46
CA ILE A 531 35.64 -16.83 -30.79
C ILE A 531 37.07 -17.25 -31.21
N ASN A 532 37.96 -17.07 -30.24
CA ASN A 532 39.31 -17.61 -30.44
C ASN A 532 39.26 -19.13 -30.18
N VAL A 533 39.30 -19.89 -31.24
CA VAL A 533 39.36 -21.36 -31.15
C VAL A 533 40.83 -21.72 -31.04
N PRO A 534 41.29 -22.03 -29.82
CA PRO A 534 42.71 -22.41 -29.66
C PRO A 534 42.97 -23.69 -30.43
N SER A 535 44.18 -23.79 -30.96
CA SER A 535 44.64 -25.05 -31.56
C SER A 535 44.44 -26.18 -30.55
N PRO A 536 43.89 -27.31 -30.96
CA PRO A 536 43.76 -28.45 -30.06
C PRO A 536 45.10 -28.80 -29.39
N LEU A 537 45.03 -28.99 -28.08
CA LEU A 537 46.16 -29.59 -27.40
C LEU A 537 46.11 -31.07 -27.62
N ALA A 538 47.10 -31.59 -28.30
CA ALA A 538 47.29 -33.01 -28.49
C ALA A 538 48.76 -33.30 -28.26
N ASN A 539 49.04 -34.23 -27.40
CA ASN A 539 50.43 -34.55 -27.07
C ASN A 539 51.02 -35.52 -28.05
N ASN A 540 52.33 -35.35 -28.33
CA ASN A 540 53.10 -36.37 -28.99
C ASN A 540 53.00 -37.67 -28.21
N VAL A 541 52.82 -38.74 -28.93
CA VAL A 541 52.67 -40.07 -28.35
C VAL A 541 53.92 -40.86 -28.68
N SER A 542 54.37 -41.53 -27.65
CA SER A 542 55.46 -42.46 -27.82
C SER A 542 54.94 -43.89 -27.56
N ILE A 543 55.32 -44.85 -28.41
CA ILE A 543 54.82 -46.23 -28.34
C ILE A 543 56.03 -47.20 -28.48
N CYS A 544 55.79 -48.43 -28.08
CA CYS A 544 56.75 -49.50 -28.39
C CYS A 544 56.67 -49.84 -29.91
N LEU A 545 57.76 -50.27 -30.44
CA LEU A 545 57.88 -50.69 -31.86
C LEU A 545 56.77 -51.67 -32.22
N ASN A 546 56.13 -51.51 -33.41
CA ASN A 546 55.07 -52.31 -33.95
C ASN A 546 53.71 -52.21 -33.22
N ASN A 547 53.51 -51.24 -32.37
CA ASN A 547 52.21 -50.95 -31.76
C ASN A 547 51.43 -49.86 -32.52
N THR A 548 50.13 -49.80 -32.24
CA THR A 548 49.27 -48.69 -32.72
C THR A 548 49.25 -47.57 -31.67
N ALA A 549 49.18 -46.35 -32.08
CA ALA A 549 49.02 -45.22 -31.19
C ALA A 549 47.62 -44.66 -31.30
N THR A 550 46.98 -44.40 -30.20
CA THR A 550 45.74 -43.60 -30.19
C THR A 550 46.12 -42.18 -29.80
N LEU A 551 45.99 -41.29 -30.77
CA LEU A 551 46.18 -39.85 -30.60
C LEU A 551 44.88 -39.29 -30.05
N GLN A 552 44.99 -38.43 -29.03
CA GLN A 552 43.84 -37.83 -28.40
C GLN A 552 43.99 -36.33 -28.26
N VAL A 553 42.91 -35.65 -28.47
CA VAL A 553 42.78 -34.25 -28.11
C VAL A 553 42.70 -34.14 -26.57
N GLN A 554 43.59 -33.34 -25.99
CA GLN A 554 43.58 -33.05 -24.56
C GLN A 554 42.41 -32.15 -24.21
N ASN A 555 41.67 -32.49 -23.15
CA ASN A 555 40.53 -31.70 -22.67
C ASN A 555 39.56 -31.28 -23.81
N PRO A 556 38.99 -32.25 -24.56
CA PRO A 556 38.12 -31.93 -25.65
C PRO A 556 36.92 -31.10 -25.15
N GLN A 557 36.67 -29.97 -25.79
CA GLN A 557 35.58 -29.08 -25.45
C GLN A 557 34.27 -29.68 -25.97
N ALA A 558 33.26 -29.68 -25.08
CA ALA A 558 31.92 -30.10 -25.47
C ALA A 558 31.41 -29.26 -26.64
N GLY A 559 30.75 -29.88 -27.61
CA GLY A 559 30.24 -29.19 -28.80
C GLY A 559 31.30 -28.83 -29.82
N THR A 560 32.54 -29.27 -29.68
CA THR A 560 33.63 -29.07 -30.67
C THR A 560 33.90 -30.37 -31.43
N THR A 561 33.95 -30.30 -32.76
CA THR A 561 34.33 -31.40 -33.64
C THR A 561 35.82 -31.33 -33.92
N TYR A 562 36.51 -32.43 -33.72
CA TYR A 562 37.95 -32.55 -34.03
C TYR A 562 38.13 -33.40 -35.27
N THR A 563 39.03 -32.93 -36.15
CA THR A 563 39.29 -33.57 -37.45
C THR A 563 40.79 -33.82 -37.62
N TRP A 564 41.19 -35.07 -37.95
CA TRP A 564 42.59 -35.49 -38.04
C TRP A 564 43.03 -35.62 -39.51
N TYR A 565 44.25 -35.24 -39.78
CA TYR A 565 44.82 -35.15 -41.10
C TYR A 565 46.27 -35.74 -41.14
N ASP A 566 46.73 -36.14 -42.30
CA ASP A 566 48.10 -36.59 -42.56
C ASP A 566 49.08 -35.46 -42.93
N ASP A 567 48.62 -34.23 -43.17
CA ASP A 567 49.44 -33.07 -43.53
C ASP A 567 49.05 -31.80 -42.75
N ALA A 568 49.98 -30.88 -42.57
CA ALA A 568 49.82 -29.61 -41.87
C ALA A 568 48.82 -28.67 -42.59
N THR A 569 48.82 -28.70 -43.91
CA THR A 569 47.99 -27.87 -44.78
C THR A 569 47.48 -28.72 -45.93
N GLY A 570 46.20 -28.85 -46.14
CA GLY A 570 45.68 -29.79 -47.13
C GLY A 570 45.69 -31.24 -46.57
N GLY A 571 46.10 -32.24 -47.35
CA GLY A 571 46.17 -33.66 -46.98
C GLY A 571 44.82 -34.36 -46.89
N ASN A 572 44.85 -35.64 -46.57
CA ASN A 572 43.69 -36.49 -46.45
C ASN A 572 43.06 -36.42 -45.09
N LEU A 573 41.71 -36.44 -45.02
CA LEU A 573 40.96 -36.63 -43.80
C LEU A 573 41.11 -38.07 -43.29
N LEU A 574 41.71 -38.25 -42.14
CA LEU A 574 41.94 -39.57 -41.53
C LEU A 574 40.81 -40.01 -40.61
N ALA A 575 40.32 -39.10 -39.77
CA ALA A 575 39.22 -39.36 -38.83
C ALA A 575 38.53 -38.07 -38.37
N THR A 576 37.32 -38.23 -37.81
CA THR A 576 36.62 -37.20 -37.13
C THR A 576 36.30 -37.72 -35.71
N GLY A 577 36.64 -36.94 -34.70
CA GLY A 577 36.45 -37.32 -33.31
C GLY A 577 37.59 -36.85 -32.42
N THR A 578 37.46 -37.05 -31.11
CA THR A 578 38.42 -36.63 -30.10
C THR A 578 39.68 -37.50 -30.11
N SER A 579 39.67 -38.59 -30.86
CA SER A 579 40.78 -39.52 -30.97
C SER A 579 40.96 -40.01 -32.39
N TYR A 580 42.18 -40.43 -32.71
CA TYR A 580 42.55 -41.13 -33.91
C TYR A 580 43.51 -42.27 -33.58
N THR A 581 43.22 -43.49 -34.01
CA THR A 581 44.14 -44.64 -33.85
C THR A 581 44.94 -44.87 -35.12
N THR A 582 46.26 -44.79 -34.97
CA THR A 582 47.15 -45.00 -36.11
C THR A 582 47.23 -46.49 -36.53
N PRO A 583 47.62 -46.81 -37.74
CA PRO A 583 48.11 -48.15 -38.04
C PRO A 583 49.32 -48.51 -37.13
N SER A 584 49.70 -49.79 -37.08
CA SER A 584 50.93 -50.22 -36.42
C SER A 584 52.14 -49.52 -37.06
N LEU A 585 53.02 -48.89 -36.24
CA LEU A 585 54.06 -48.00 -36.65
C LEU A 585 55.43 -48.66 -36.42
N ASN A 586 56.32 -48.59 -37.43
CA ASN A 586 57.71 -49.02 -37.41
C ASN A 586 58.70 -47.85 -37.51
N VAL A 587 58.19 -46.61 -37.70
CA VAL A 587 58.98 -45.36 -37.70
C VAL A 587 58.11 -44.24 -37.00
N SER A 588 58.83 -43.24 -36.45
CA SER A 588 58.14 -42.07 -35.83
C SER A 588 57.43 -41.27 -36.92
N THR A 589 56.14 -40.94 -36.73
CA THR A 589 55.26 -40.30 -37.73
C THR A 589 54.47 -39.14 -37.13
N SER A 590 54.22 -38.04 -37.91
CA SER A 590 53.44 -36.87 -37.47
C SER A 590 52.04 -36.86 -38.05
N TYR A 591 51.06 -36.45 -37.26
CA TYR A 591 49.62 -36.27 -37.60
C TYR A 591 49.19 -34.88 -37.19
N TYR A 592 48.01 -34.39 -37.70
CA TYR A 592 47.52 -33.04 -37.50
C TYR A 592 46.05 -33.04 -37.14
N VAL A 593 45.69 -32.26 -36.10
CA VAL A 593 44.31 -32.16 -35.63
C VAL A 593 43.82 -30.73 -35.66
N GLN A 594 42.59 -30.54 -36.14
CA GLN A 594 41.89 -29.25 -36.18
C GLN A 594 40.62 -29.30 -35.33
N ALA A 595 40.34 -28.30 -34.55
CA ALA A 595 39.09 -28.09 -33.82
C ALA A 595 38.14 -27.26 -34.66
N THR A 596 36.87 -27.69 -34.73
CA THR A 596 35.76 -26.92 -35.30
C THR A 596 34.65 -26.84 -34.26
N THR A 597 34.25 -25.66 -33.84
CA THR A 597 33.15 -25.47 -32.90
C THR A 597 31.82 -25.80 -33.56
N ALA A 598 30.73 -25.96 -32.76
CA ALA A 598 29.38 -26.13 -33.26
C ALA A 598 28.94 -24.96 -34.17
N ALA A 599 29.50 -23.77 -33.95
CA ALA A 599 29.30 -22.58 -34.77
C ALA A 599 30.13 -22.57 -36.08
N GLY A 600 30.95 -23.58 -36.31
CA GLY A 600 31.76 -23.68 -37.54
C GLY A 600 33.12 -23.00 -37.49
N CYS A 601 33.51 -22.35 -36.41
CA CYS A 601 34.84 -21.75 -36.27
C CYS A 601 35.94 -22.81 -36.20
N ARG A 602 36.97 -22.59 -36.95
CA ARG A 602 38.10 -23.53 -37.09
C ARG A 602 39.36 -22.99 -36.39
N SER A 603 40.06 -23.88 -35.73
CA SER A 603 41.38 -23.57 -35.13
C SER A 603 42.49 -23.72 -36.19
N PRO A 604 43.69 -23.19 -35.96
CA PRO A 604 44.88 -23.74 -36.59
C PRO A 604 45.03 -25.22 -36.28
N ARG A 605 45.68 -25.96 -37.19
CA ARG A 605 45.98 -27.39 -36.95
C ARG A 605 47.12 -27.52 -35.96
N ALA A 606 46.98 -28.43 -35.00
CA ALA A 606 48.03 -28.82 -34.07
C ALA A 606 48.77 -30.07 -34.59
N THR A 607 50.09 -30.09 -34.45
CA THR A 607 50.93 -31.20 -34.85
C THR A 607 51.04 -32.19 -33.71
N VAL A 608 50.94 -33.49 -33.97
CA VAL A 608 51.08 -34.57 -33.03
C VAL A 608 52.04 -35.64 -33.61
N THR A 609 53.17 -35.87 -32.94
CA THR A 609 54.17 -36.84 -33.43
C THR A 609 54.12 -38.11 -32.57
N VAL A 610 54.17 -39.27 -33.21
CA VAL A 610 54.28 -40.57 -32.59
C VAL A 610 55.73 -41.04 -32.63
N ASN A 611 56.34 -41.22 -31.47
CA ASN A 611 57.73 -41.65 -31.27
C ASN A 611 57.80 -43.13 -30.78
N LEU A 612 58.92 -43.84 -30.97
CA LEU A 612 59.14 -45.26 -30.62
C LEU A 612 60.17 -45.45 -29.50
N TYR A 613 59.97 -46.34 -28.55
CA TYR A 613 60.80 -46.53 -27.35
C TYR A 613 61.16 -47.97 -26.89
N PRO A 614 62.22 -48.16 -26.03
CA PRO A 614 62.53 -49.48 -25.43
C PRO A 614 61.86 -49.77 -24.04
N SER A 615 61.93 -51.00 -23.53
CA SER A 615 61.17 -51.51 -22.34
C SER A 615 61.79 -51.22 -20.93
N ALA A 616 60.97 -51.21 -19.87
CA ALA A 616 61.20 -50.68 -18.50
C ALA A 616 61.54 -51.64 -17.35
N ALA A 617 62.14 -51.14 -16.21
CA ALA A 617 62.50 -51.91 -14.98
C ALA A 617 61.44 -51.75 -13.86
N ALA A 618 61.29 -52.66 -12.90
CA ALA A 618 60.26 -52.67 -11.84
C ALA A 618 60.37 -51.55 -10.79
N PRO A 619 59.29 -50.94 -10.34
CA PRO A 619 59.27 -49.72 -9.51
C PRO A 619 59.52 -49.93 -7.98
N GLY A 620 60.17 -48.96 -7.27
CA GLY A 620 60.19 -48.83 -5.80
C GLY A 620 58.94 -48.12 -5.24
N VAL A 621 58.48 -48.41 -4.03
CA VAL A 621 57.20 -47.90 -3.47
C VAL A 621 57.27 -47.56 -1.96
N ILE A 622 56.40 -46.65 -1.51
CA ILE A 622 56.19 -46.35 -0.08
C ILE A 622 54.95 -47.12 0.44
N SER A 623 55.20 -47.95 1.49
CA SER A 623 54.16 -48.80 2.09
C SER A 623 54.46 -49.01 3.57
N PRO A 624 53.45 -48.98 4.51
CA PRO A 624 52.02 -48.70 4.25
C PRO A 624 51.62 -47.20 4.25
N VAL A 625 50.41 -46.88 3.75
CA VAL A 625 49.76 -45.53 3.77
C VAL A 625 48.54 -45.58 4.68
N THR A 626 48.31 -44.55 5.55
CA THR A 626 47.16 -44.52 6.49
C THR A 626 46.22 -43.37 6.18
N ILE A 627 44.91 -43.62 6.10
CA ILE A 627 43.87 -42.67 5.74
C ILE A 627 42.60 -42.83 6.60
N CYS A 628 41.69 -41.84 6.52
CA CYS A 628 40.36 -41.89 7.13
C CYS A 628 39.41 -42.81 6.35
N PRO A 629 38.41 -43.44 7.04
CA PRO A 629 37.36 -44.22 6.37
C PRO A 629 36.54 -43.34 5.39
N GLY A 630 36.27 -43.85 4.22
CA GLY A 630 35.58 -43.12 3.19
C GLY A 630 36.45 -42.13 2.42
N ASN A 631 37.70 -42.00 2.75
CA ASN A 631 38.68 -41.20 1.98
C ASN A 631 39.43 -42.06 0.98
N THR A 632 40.11 -41.38 0.12
CA THR A 632 41.02 -41.97 -0.87
C THR A 632 42.45 -41.88 -0.35
N ALA A 633 43.28 -42.88 -0.65
CA ALA A 633 44.75 -42.87 -0.39
C ALA A 633 45.49 -42.53 -1.69
N THR A 634 46.48 -41.67 -1.59
CA THR A 634 47.43 -41.46 -2.69
C THR A 634 48.69 -42.33 -2.44
N LEU A 635 48.84 -43.38 -3.29
CA LEU A 635 49.97 -44.28 -3.30
C LEU A 635 51.06 -43.73 -4.21
N GLN A 636 52.33 -43.94 -3.83
CA GLN A 636 53.44 -43.35 -4.58
C GLN A 636 54.57 -44.36 -4.83
N VAL A 637 55.10 -44.23 -6.04
CA VAL A 637 56.38 -44.83 -6.38
C VAL A 637 57.56 -43.97 -5.90
N GLN A 638 58.53 -44.57 -5.19
CA GLN A 638 59.68 -43.84 -4.71
C GLN A 638 60.93 -44.76 -4.60
N PRO A 639 62.10 -44.37 -5.18
CA PRO A 639 62.29 -43.18 -5.99
C PRO A 639 61.57 -43.27 -7.34
N VAL A 640 60.96 -42.14 -7.82
CA VAL A 640 60.49 -42.05 -9.17
C VAL A 640 61.70 -42.03 -10.10
N THR A 641 61.82 -43.03 -10.94
CA THR A 641 62.93 -43.08 -11.87
C THR A 641 62.59 -42.18 -13.07
N THR A 642 63.44 -41.23 -13.36
CA THR A 642 63.30 -40.36 -14.55
C THR A 642 63.20 -41.24 -15.78
N GLY A 643 62.13 -41.02 -16.56
CA GLY A 643 61.92 -41.79 -17.77
C GLY A 643 60.99 -43.04 -17.66
N TYR A 644 60.36 -43.24 -16.50
CA TYR A 644 59.42 -44.33 -16.30
C TYR A 644 58.01 -43.82 -15.94
N THR A 645 56.98 -44.52 -16.46
CA THR A 645 55.58 -44.38 -16.02
C THR A 645 55.14 -45.62 -15.27
N TYR A 646 54.05 -45.51 -14.59
CA TYR A 646 53.64 -46.56 -13.64
C TYR A 646 52.14 -46.82 -13.83
N ALA A 647 51.74 -48.11 -13.72
CA ALA A 647 50.34 -48.49 -13.72
C ALA A 647 49.98 -49.26 -12.44
N TRP A 648 48.88 -48.94 -11.87
CA TRP A 648 48.40 -49.47 -10.61
C TRP A 648 47.32 -50.53 -10.82
N TYR A 649 47.31 -51.57 -10.05
CA TYR A 649 46.43 -52.72 -10.13
C TYR A 649 45.97 -53.19 -8.74
N SER A 650 44.83 -53.90 -8.67
CA SER A 650 44.36 -54.58 -7.47
C SER A 650 44.92 -55.98 -7.31
N THR A 651 45.63 -56.49 -8.31
CA THR A 651 46.15 -57.85 -8.35
C THR A 651 47.64 -57.91 -8.73
N SER A 652 48.38 -58.89 -8.26
CA SER A 652 49.80 -59.06 -8.52
C SER A 652 50.14 -59.44 -9.98
N THR A 653 49.20 -60.03 -10.72
CA THR A 653 49.29 -60.37 -12.15
C THR A 653 47.96 -60.21 -12.83
N GLY A 654 47.91 -59.84 -14.09
CA GLY A 654 46.68 -59.59 -14.83
C GLY A 654 45.84 -58.50 -14.22
N GLY A 655 44.50 -58.54 -14.38
CA GLY A 655 43.56 -57.50 -13.86
C GLY A 655 43.54 -56.23 -14.64
N THR A 656 42.57 -55.38 -14.38
CA THR A 656 42.43 -54.06 -14.98
C THR A 656 43.31 -53.03 -14.31
N VAL A 657 43.84 -52.10 -15.05
CA VAL A 657 44.58 -50.91 -14.56
C VAL A 657 43.64 -50.03 -13.77
N LEU A 658 43.99 -49.70 -12.52
CA LEU A 658 43.25 -48.83 -11.66
C LEU A 658 43.63 -47.36 -11.91
N ALA A 659 44.88 -47.09 -12.11
CA ALA A 659 45.44 -45.77 -12.41
C ALA A 659 46.86 -45.92 -13.00
N ASN A 660 47.28 -44.86 -13.66
CA ASN A 660 48.62 -44.68 -14.17
C ASN A 660 49.35 -43.55 -13.44
N GLY A 661 50.67 -43.64 -13.35
CA GLY A 661 51.50 -42.58 -12.78
C GLY A 661 52.26 -43.03 -11.54
N PRO A 662 53.20 -42.19 -11.06
CA PRO A 662 53.97 -42.48 -9.84
C PRO A 662 53.08 -42.43 -8.59
N THR A 663 51.83 -41.99 -8.80
CA THR A 663 50.81 -41.93 -7.73
C THR A 663 49.52 -42.58 -8.20
N TYR A 664 48.83 -43.19 -7.26
CA TYR A 664 47.45 -43.69 -7.43
C TYR A 664 46.59 -43.23 -6.29
N THR A 665 45.49 -42.60 -6.60
CA THR A 665 44.46 -42.29 -5.65
C THR A 665 43.42 -43.42 -5.66
N THR A 666 43.31 -44.12 -4.55
CA THR A 666 42.36 -45.25 -4.41
C THR A 666 40.93 -44.72 -4.48
N PRO A 667 39.92 -45.56 -4.80
CA PRO A 667 38.54 -45.30 -4.40
C PRO A 667 38.49 -45.02 -2.89
N THR A 668 37.34 -44.52 -2.48
CA THR A 668 37.08 -44.39 -1.02
C THR A 668 37.16 -45.75 -0.34
N LEU A 669 37.98 -45.85 0.69
CA LEU A 669 38.24 -47.10 1.39
C LEU A 669 37.61 -47.10 2.80
N SER A 670 36.91 -48.19 3.12
CA SER A 670 36.36 -48.46 4.48
C SER A 670 37.07 -49.56 5.23
N ALA A 671 38.03 -50.26 4.58
CA ALA A 671 38.81 -51.34 5.13
C ALA A 671 40.21 -51.39 4.49
N ASN A 672 41.19 -52.07 5.14
CA ASN A 672 42.54 -52.20 4.65
C ASN A 672 42.59 -52.92 3.29
N GLN A 673 43.46 -52.43 2.38
CA GLN A 673 43.58 -52.93 1.02
C GLN A 673 45.02 -52.93 0.51
N THR A 674 45.40 -53.90 -0.34
CA THR A 674 46.74 -53.91 -1.00
C THR A 674 46.57 -53.67 -2.52
N TYR A 675 47.41 -52.80 -3.04
CA TYR A 675 47.52 -52.47 -4.47
C TYR A 675 48.90 -52.76 -5.02
N TYR A 676 49.02 -52.88 -6.33
CA TYR A 676 50.24 -53.28 -7.03
C TYR A 676 50.54 -52.26 -8.14
N VAL A 677 51.82 -51.96 -8.38
CA VAL A 677 52.26 -51.02 -9.40
C VAL A 677 53.25 -51.65 -10.36
N GLU A 678 53.05 -51.35 -11.65
CA GLU A 678 53.90 -51.81 -12.76
C GLU A 678 54.53 -50.57 -13.39
N ALA A 679 55.81 -50.70 -13.86
CA ALA A 679 56.48 -49.60 -14.55
C ALA A 679 56.44 -49.77 -16.05
N PHE A 680 56.26 -48.64 -16.66
CA PHE A 680 56.45 -48.51 -18.10
C PHE A 680 57.63 -47.53 -18.28
N SER A 681 58.54 -47.84 -19.17
CA SER A 681 59.56 -46.85 -19.48
C SER A 681 58.88 -45.58 -19.99
N ASP A 682 59.58 -44.45 -20.15
CA ASP A 682 59.11 -43.22 -20.77
C ASP A 682 58.31 -43.45 -22.04
N ASN A 683 58.37 -44.58 -22.54
CA ASN A 683 57.86 -45.01 -23.84
C ASN A 683 56.73 -45.97 -23.72
N GLY A 684 56.23 -46.26 -22.51
CA GLY A 684 55.09 -47.13 -22.25
C GLY A 684 55.44 -48.63 -22.34
N CYS A 685 56.74 -49.02 -22.41
CA CYS A 685 57.13 -50.39 -22.39
C CYS A 685 57.22 -50.97 -20.98
N VAL A 686 56.51 -52.04 -20.76
CA VAL A 686 56.12 -52.58 -19.47
C VAL A 686 57.26 -53.23 -18.69
N SER A 687 57.23 -53.16 -17.36
CA SER A 687 58.13 -53.88 -16.44
C SER A 687 57.74 -55.36 -16.26
N LEU A 688 58.68 -56.19 -15.95
CA LEU A 688 58.46 -57.67 -15.84
C LEU A 688 57.69 -58.10 -14.61
N THR A 689 57.68 -57.31 -13.52
CA THR A 689 56.98 -57.61 -12.25
C THR A 689 56.39 -56.34 -11.64
N ARG A 690 55.31 -56.50 -10.84
CA ARG A 690 54.61 -55.46 -10.08
C ARG A 690 55.06 -55.43 -8.63
N SER A 691 55.12 -54.23 -7.99
CA SER A 691 55.46 -54.02 -6.59
C SER A 691 54.23 -53.77 -5.68
N PRO A 692 54.10 -54.38 -4.48
CA PRO A 692 52.88 -54.25 -3.65
C PRO A 692 52.92 -53.01 -2.72
N VAL A 693 51.71 -52.33 -2.49
CA VAL A 693 51.49 -51.22 -1.55
C VAL A 693 50.27 -51.46 -0.69
N GLN A 694 50.44 -51.38 0.66
CA GLN A 694 49.37 -51.59 1.62
C GLN A 694 48.75 -50.24 2.09
N VAL A 695 47.40 -50.17 2.22
CA VAL A 695 46.64 -49.03 2.76
C VAL A 695 45.90 -49.43 4.02
N ASN A 696 46.08 -48.68 5.11
CA ASN A 696 45.44 -48.86 6.40
C ASN A 696 44.42 -47.80 6.70
N ILE A 697 43.32 -48.06 7.42
CA ILE A 697 42.24 -47.17 7.72
C ILE A 697 42.27 -46.72 9.20
N ASP A 698 42.20 -45.45 9.47
CA ASP A 698 42.15 -44.81 10.79
C ASP A 698 40.79 -44.19 11.09
N PRO A 699 40.05 -44.49 12.14
CA PRO A 699 38.67 -44.04 12.34
C PRO A 699 38.53 -42.58 12.78
N PRO A 700 37.43 -41.89 12.37
CA PRO A 700 37.19 -40.51 12.73
C PRO A 700 36.75 -40.31 14.20
N PRO A 701 37.00 -39.15 14.79
CA PRO A 701 36.52 -38.81 16.13
C PRO A 701 35.00 -38.65 16.23
N ALA A 702 34.48 -38.65 17.47
CA ALA A 702 33.05 -38.34 17.71
C ALA A 702 32.79 -36.81 17.52
N ALA A 703 31.58 -36.47 17.13
CA ALA A 703 31.16 -35.08 16.95
C ALA A 703 31.32 -34.27 18.28
N PRO A 704 31.77 -32.99 18.20
CA PRO A 704 31.95 -32.15 19.38
C PRO A 704 30.65 -31.87 20.14
N ASN A 705 30.70 -31.86 21.47
CA ASN A 705 29.61 -31.36 22.30
C ASN A 705 29.73 -29.82 22.38
N VAL A 706 28.59 -29.14 22.24
CA VAL A 706 28.54 -27.67 22.13
C VAL A 706 27.49 -27.05 23.05
N ILE A 707 27.66 -25.76 23.38
CA ILE A 707 26.67 -24.97 24.09
C ILE A 707 25.73 -24.35 23.06
N SER A 708 24.46 -24.76 23.09
CA SER A 708 23.42 -24.24 22.17
C SER A 708 22.05 -24.28 22.83
N PRO A 709 21.17 -23.26 22.67
CA PRO A 709 21.40 -22.02 21.91
C PRO A 709 22.17 -20.93 22.66
N VAL A 710 22.80 -20.03 21.94
CA VAL A 710 23.44 -18.81 22.47
C VAL A 710 22.53 -17.61 22.14
N ASN A 711 22.11 -16.85 23.14
CA ASN A 711 21.21 -15.72 22.96
C ASN A 711 21.95 -14.39 23.09
N ILE A 712 21.83 -13.53 22.10
CA ILE A 712 22.52 -12.25 22.01
C ILE A 712 21.58 -11.09 21.63
N CYS A 713 22.07 -9.88 21.80
CA CYS A 713 21.42 -8.69 21.25
C CYS A 713 21.66 -8.54 19.75
N PRO A 714 20.73 -7.96 18.98
CA PRO A 714 20.95 -7.68 17.56
C PRO A 714 22.22 -6.85 17.35
N GLY A 715 23.06 -7.22 16.41
CA GLY A 715 24.29 -6.49 16.10
C GLY A 715 25.43 -6.70 17.08
N THR A 716 25.33 -7.64 18.02
CA THR A 716 26.44 -8.02 18.89
C THR A 716 27.06 -9.36 18.46
N PRO A 717 28.34 -9.59 18.75
CA PRO A 717 28.96 -10.88 18.49
C PRO A 717 28.50 -11.97 19.48
N ALA A 718 28.48 -13.21 19.05
CA ALA A 718 28.28 -14.40 19.88
C ALA A 718 29.59 -15.17 20.05
N THR A 719 29.90 -15.66 21.25
CA THR A 719 30.99 -16.58 21.47
C THR A 719 30.44 -18.00 21.59
N LEU A 720 30.84 -18.85 20.64
CA LEU A 720 30.48 -20.25 20.54
C LEU A 720 31.56 -21.12 21.12
N GLN A 721 31.24 -22.20 21.82
CA GLN A 721 32.21 -23.00 22.53
C GLN A 721 31.95 -24.51 22.42
N VAL A 722 33.02 -25.26 22.26
CA VAL A 722 33.02 -26.72 22.43
C VAL A 722 33.13 -27.04 23.92
N GLN A 723 32.27 -27.91 24.40
CA GLN A 723 32.29 -28.38 25.77
C GLN A 723 33.36 -29.50 25.93
N ASN A 724 34.23 -29.38 26.91
CA ASN A 724 35.28 -30.38 27.22
C ASN A 724 36.11 -30.77 25.98
N PRO A 725 36.83 -29.83 25.37
CA PRO A 725 37.62 -30.11 24.19
C PRO A 725 38.74 -31.13 24.50
N GLN A 726 38.85 -32.15 23.65
CA GLN A 726 39.84 -33.24 23.83
C GLN A 726 41.20 -32.82 23.29
N ALA A 727 42.26 -33.22 24.03
CA ALA A 727 43.65 -32.99 23.60
C ALA A 727 43.95 -33.82 22.32
N GLY A 728 44.66 -33.21 21.36
CA GLY A 728 45.05 -33.86 20.10
C GLY A 728 44.03 -33.74 18.98
N PHE A 729 42.87 -33.11 19.23
CA PHE A 729 41.88 -32.80 18.17
C PHE A 729 41.95 -31.34 17.78
N THR A 730 41.68 -31.06 16.49
CA THR A 730 41.51 -29.73 15.94
C THR A 730 40.04 -29.49 15.69
N TYR A 731 39.49 -28.39 16.19
CA TYR A 731 38.10 -28.00 15.98
C TYR A 731 38.01 -26.93 14.92
N GLN A 732 37.07 -27.07 14.00
CA GLN A 732 36.83 -26.10 12.91
C GLN A 732 35.39 -25.66 12.90
N TRP A 733 35.21 -24.31 12.82
CA TRP A 733 33.92 -23.66 12.86
C TRP A 733 33.48 -23.20 11.47
N TYR A 734 32.18 -23.32 11.16
CA TYR A 734 31.59 -23.03 9.85
C TYR A 734 30.26 -22.27 9.95
N ALA A 735 29.93 -21.49 8.92
CA ALA A 735 28.60 -20.89 8.77
C ALA A 735 27.58 -21.87 8.16
N THR A 736 28.06 -22.84 7.38
CA THR A 736 27.25 -23.92 6.78
C THR A 736 28.02 -25.22 6.90
N PRO A 737 27.37 -26.37 7.04
CA PRO A 737 28.06 -27.67 7.11
C PRO A 737 29.00 -27.86 5.91
N GLY A 738 30.27 -28.09 6.14
CA GLY A 738 31.27 -28.26 5.09
C GLY A 738 31.65 -27.00 4.34
N GLY A 739 31.26 -25.83 4.83
CA GLY A 739 31.58 -24.51 4.23
C GLY A 739 33.04 -24.06 4.55
N VAL A 740 33.29 -22.76 4.29
CA VAL A 740 34.59 -22.15 4.60
C VAL A 740 34.82 -22.15 6.12
N VAL A 741 36.00 -22.55 6.57
CA VAL A 741 36.37 -22.49 7.97
C VAL A 741 36.45 -21.03 8.43
N LEU A 742 35.62 -20.70 9.41
CA LEU A 742 35.57 -19.37 10.03
C LEU A 742 36.66 -19.20 11.08
N ALA A 743 36.93 -20.25 11.83
CA ALA A 743 37.93 -20.26 12.86
C ALA A 743 38.36 -21.70 13.17
N THR A 744 39.60 -21.84 13.77
CA THR A 744 40.09 -23.08 14.31
C THR A 744 40.29 -22.94 15.83
N GLY A 745 39.97 -24.00 16.59
CA GLY A 745 40.10 -24.04 18.04
C GLY A 745 38.80 -24.31 18.77
N PRO A 746 38.86 -24.45 20.11
CA PRO A 746 37.70 -24.88 20.90
C PRO A 746 36.61 -23.83 21.05
N SER A 747 36.85 -22.61 20.56
CA SER A 747 35.85 -21.54 20.56
C SER A 747 35.93 -20.67 19.32
N TYR A 748 34.80 -20.05 18.98
CA TYR A 748 34.71 -19.08 17.89
C TYR A 748 33.82 -17.89 18.31
N THR A 749 34.32 -16.67 18.10
CA THR A 749 33.55 -15.46 18.30
C THR A 749 33.14 -14.91 16.94
N THR A 750 31.85 -14.82 16.71
CA THR A 750 31.29 -14.33 15.45
C THR A 750 31.53 -12.82 15.29
N GLY A 751 31.38 -12.30 14.09
CA GLY A 751 31.14 -10.86 13.92
C GLY A 751 29.77 -10.47 14.52
N PRO A 752 29.44 -9.17 14.58
CA PRO A 752 28.15 -8.71 15.03
C PRO A 752 27.04 -9.33 14.18
N LEU A 753 26.03 -9.95 14.82
CA LEU A 753 24.96 -10.67 14.12
C LEU A 753 23.67 -9.84 14.11
N PRO A 754 23.12 -9.52 12.94
CA PRO A 754 21.86 -8.78 12.83
C PRO A 754 20.62 -9.65 13.05
N GLY A 755 20.75 -10.97 12.95
CA GLY A 755 19.66 -11.93 13.05
C GLY A 755 20.11 -13.27 13.63
N ALA A 756 19.15 -14.14 13.93
CA ALA A 756 19.42 -15.50 14.36
C ALA A 756 20.20 -16.27 13.29
N THR A 757 21.21 -16.99 13.71
CA THR A 757 22.13 -17.65 12.79
C THR A 757 22.58 -18.98 13.39
N THR A 758 22.83 -19.94 12.53
CA THR A 758 23.32 -21.25 12.93
C THR A 758 24.78 -21.42 12.51
N TYR A 759 25.60 -21.94 13.38
CA TYR A 759 26.98 -22.29 13.12
C TYR A 759 27.24 -23.77 13.37
N TYR A 760 28.32 -24.25 12.83
CA TYR A 760 28.64 -25.66 12.83
C TYR A 760 30.11 -25.86 13.24
N VAL A 761 30.38 -26.95 13.94
CA VAL A 761 31.74 -27.27 14.34
C VAL A 761 32.02 -28.76 14.18
N THR A 762 33.19 -29.07 13.72
CA THR A 762 33.70 -30.44 13.60
C THR A 762 34.99 -30.58 14.40
N ALA A 763 35.39 -31.81 14.69
CA ALA A 763 36.66 -32.18 15.27
C ALA A 763 37.44 -33.06 14.30
N SER A 764 38.76 -32.86 14.18
CA SER A 764 39.63 -33.73 13.40
C SER A 764 40.77 -34.25 14.24
N ASN A 765 41.14 -35.52 14.01
CA ASN A 765 42.30 -36.15 14.67
C ASN A 765 43.63 -35.76 13.95
N ALA A 766 44.75 -36.29 14.42
CA ALA A 766 46.09 -36.02 13.87
C ALA A 766 46.26 -36.47 12.41
N THR A 767 45.47 -37.41 11.94
CA THR A 767 45.44 -37.88 10.54
C THR A 767 44.46 -37.04 9.70
N GLY A 768 43.76 -36.08 10.28
CA GLY A 768 42.82 -35.21 9.59
C GLY A 768 41.42 -35.83 9.40
N CYS A 769 41.10 -36.97 10.04
CA CYS A 769 39.78 -37.56 9.96
C CYS A 769 38.79 -36.73 10.75
N GLU A 770 37.80 -36.20 10.03
CA GLU A 770 36.84 -35.25 10.58
C GLU A 770 35.59 -35.96 11.12
N SER A 771 35.12 -35.50 12.26
CA SER A 771 33.91 -35.98 12.92
C SER A 771 32.64 -35.58 12.19
N GLY A 772 31.52 -36.12 12.61
CA GLY A 772 30.22 -35.53 12.33
C GLY A 772 30.14 -34.08 12.84
N THR A 773 29.24 -33.31 12.24
CA THR A 773 29.07 -31.89 12.54
C THR A 773 28.18 -31.69 13.77
N ALA A 774 28.60 -30.86 14.71
CA ALA A 774 27.76 -30.35 15.79
C ALA A 774 27.23 -28.96 15.44
N THR A 775 26.00 -28.69 15.86
CA THR A 775 25.28 -27.49 15.50
C THR A 775 25.11 -26.54 16.69
N VAL A 776 25.40 -25.25 16.49
CA VAL A 776 25.19 -24.21 17.49
C VAL A 776 24.24 -23.18 16.94
N GLN A 777 23.13 -22.99 17.60
CA GLN A 777 22.15 -21.96 17.25
C GLN A 777 22.43 -20.67 18.02
N VAL A 778 22.47 -19.56 17.32
CA VAL A 778 22.48 -18.21 17.91
C VAL A 778 21.14 -17.58 17.70
N SER A 779 20.52 -17.18 18.76
CA SER A 779 19.20 -16.53 18.75
C SER A 779 19.32 -15.07 19.15
N ILE A 780 18.41 -14.29 18.65
CA ILE A 780 18.41 -12.84 18.87
C ILE A 780 17.29 -12.50 19.84
N TRP A 781 17.59 -11.69 20.82
CA TRP A 781 16.60 -11.12 21.69
C TRP A 781 15.68 -10.17 20.94
N SER A 782 14.38 -10.38 21.04
CA SER A 782 13.39 -9.44 20.50
C SER A 782 13.14 -8.30 21.50
N PRO A 783 13.04 -7.07 21.01
CA PRO A 783 12.61 -5.95 21.83
C PRO A 783 11.17 -6.12 22.34
N LEU A 784 10.87 -5.51 23.45
CA LEU A 784 9.51 -5.39 23.96
C LEU A 784 8.65 -4.53 23.02
N SER A 785 7.33 -4.69 23.11
CA SER A 785 6.39 -3.79 22.43
C SER A 785 6.44 -2.39 23.06
N SER A 786 6.24 -1.38 22.22
CA SER A 786 6.18 0.01 22.69
C SER A 786 5.00 0.23 23.66
N PRO A 787 5.19 0.93 24.77
CA PRO A 787 4.11 1.30 25.68
C PRO A 787 3.04 2.12 24.95
N ARG A 788 1.79 1.82 25.18
CA ARG A 788 0.67 2.66 24.70
C ARG A 788 0.40 3.75 25.73
N VAL A 789 0.94 4.92 25.47
CA VAL A 789 0.83 6.08 26.37
C VAL A 789 -0.43 6.87 26.04
N SER A 790 -1.08 7.37 27.06
CA SER A 790 -2.24 8.26 26.95
C SER A 790 -2.21 9.32 28.03
N VAL A 791 -2.92 10.39 27.82
CA VAL A 791 -3.16 11.39 28.87
C VAL A 791 -4.30 10.88 29.74
N ALA A 792 -4.03 10.71 31.02
CA ALA A 792 -5.03 10.28 31.98
C ALA A 792 -5.79 11.48 32.55
N ASP A 793 -5.10 12.58 32.79
CA ASP A 793 -5.68 13.81 33.31
C ASP A 793 -4.80 15.02 32.98
N SER A 794 -5.40 16.20 32.95
CA SER A 794 -4.67 17.45 32.83
C SER A 794 -5.38 18.57 33.59
N ASN A 795 -4.64 19.52 34.03
CA ASN A 795 -5.15 20.71 34.72
C ASN A 795 -4.39 21.97 34.23
N LEU A 796 -4.45 23.07 34.96
CA LEU A 796 -3.81 24.33 34.58
C LEU A 796 -2.27 24.28 34.54
N ASN A 797 -1.65 23.44 35.33
CA ASN A 797 -0.20 23.45 35.55
C ASN A 797 0.43 22.06 35.59
N SER A 798 -0.32 21.01 35.28
CA SER A 798 0.21 19.66 35.20
C SER A 798 -0.56 18.78 34.20
N ILE A 799 0.09 17.74 33.74
CA ILE A 799 -0.48 16.71 32.87
C ILE A 799 -0.07 15.35 33.45
N THR A 800 -1.05 14.50 33.66
CA THR A 800 -0.81 13.11 34.07
C THR A 800 -0.93 12.18 32.84
N TYR A 801 0.11 11.43 32.60
CA TYR A 801 0.13 10.40 31.60
C TYR A 801 0.05 9.02 32.20
N THR A 802 -0.52 8.11 31.48
CA THR A 802 -0.60 6.70 31.87
C THR A 802 -0.34 5.81 30.65
N TRP A 803 0.07 4.59 30.90
CA TRP A 803 0.25 3.57 29.86
C TRP A 803 -0.10 2.20 30.39
N LEU A 804 -0.43 1.31 29.48
CA LEU A 804 -0.71 -0.08 29.84
C LEU A 804 0.60 -0.83 30.10
N PRO A 805 0.63 -1.74 31.06
CA PRO A 805 1.79 -2.58 31.30
C PRO A 805 2.20 -3.35 30.06
N VAL A 806 3.47 -3.34 29.75
CA VAL A 806 4.06 -4.10 28.65
C VAL A 806 4.51 -5.46 29.17
N ALA A 807 4.03 -6.54 28.55
CA ALA A 807 4.37 -7.90 28.97
C ALA A 807 5.89 -8.12 28.89
N GLY A 808 6.46 -8.57 29.98
CA GLY A 808 7.90 -8.83 30.09
C GLY A 808 8.78 -7.59 30.40
N ALA A 809 8.21 -6.41 30.56
CA ALA A 809 8.97 -5.25 31.01
C ALA A 809 9.35 -5.40 32.51
N THR A 810 10.58 -5.06 32.84
CA THR A 810 11.07 -4.98 34.24
C THR A 810 10.97 -3.57 34.81
N GLY A 811 10.69 -2.59 33.94
CA GLY A 811 10.51 -1.19 34.34
C GLY A 811 10.19 -0.30 33.16
N TYR A 812 10.09 0.98 33.44
CA TYR A 812 9.86 2.02 32.44
C TYR A 812 10.78 3.21 32.67
N LEU A 813 11.09 3.90 31.60
CA LEU A 813 11.74 5.19 31.60
C LEU A 813 10.91 6.17 30.80
N VAL A 814 10.85 7.41 31.24
CA VAL A 814 10.04 8.47 30.64
C VAL A 814 10.90 9.69 30.30
N SER A 815 10.52 10.38 29.25
CA SER A 815 11.18 11.60 28.79
C SER A 815 10.15 12.60 28.24
N VAL A 816 10.33 13.87 28.55
CA VAL A 816 9.54 14.95 27.96
C VAL A 816 10.24 15.69 26.82
N ASP A 817 11.52 15.42 26.60
CA ASP A 817 12.35 15.99 25.54
C ASP A 817 12.76 14.96 24.47
N GLY A 818 12.37 13.69 24.68
CA GLY A 818 12.68 12.57 23.78
C GLY A 818 14.13 12.06 23.85
N THR A 819 14.99 12.68 24.66
CA THR A 819 16.43 12.37 24.75
C THR A 819 16.86 11.96 26.15
N ASN A 820 16.43 12.69 27.18
CA ASN A 820 16.80 12.43 28.58
C ASN A 820 15.72 11.60 29.24
N TYR A 821 15.98 10.34 29.49
CA TYR A 821 15.03 9.42 30.10
C TYR A 821 15.27 9.26 31.58
N SER A 822 14.24 9.34 32.38
CA SER A 822 14.25 9.19 33.83
C SER A 822 13.19 8.20 34.30
N THR A 823 13.23 7.85 35.57
CA THR A 823 12.22 6.98 36.17
C THR A 823 10.86 7.71 36.25
N PRO A 824 9.75 7.06 35.92
CA PRO A 824 8.41 7.65 36.06
C PRO A 824 8.14 8.15 37.50
N SER A 825 7.30 9.15 37.64
CA SER A 825 6.90 9.64 38.98
C SER A 825 6.23 8.57 39.86
N SER A 826 5.71 7.52 39.25
CA SER A 826 5.12 6.35 39.93
C SER A 826 6.12 5.25 40.29
N GLY A 827 7.44 5.47 40.06
CA GLY A 827 8.51 4.48 40.27
C GLY A 827 8.84 3.70 39.01
N SER A 828 9.97 2.97 39.03
CA SER A 828 10.49 2.30 37.84
C SER A 828 9.53 1.29 37.20
N ALA A 829 8.72 0.60 37.97
CA ALA A 829 7.70 -0.33 37.48
C ALA A 829 6.31 0.33 37.31
N GLY A 830 6.18 1.58 37.71
CA GLY A 830 4.89 2.30 37.61
C GLY A 830 4.51 2.63 36.18
N THR A 831 3.23 2.78 35.97
CA THR A 831 2.64 3.02 34.64
C THR A 831 2.00 4.39 34.51
N THR A 832 2.41 5.31 35.34
CA THR A 832 1.95 6.71 35.32
C THR A 832 3.09 7.69 35.52
N HIS A 833 2.99 8.85 34.92
CA HIS A 833 3.93 9.96 35.13
C HIS A 833 3.21 11.30 35.11
N VAL A 834 3.54 12.13 36.06
CA VAL A 834 2.97 13.47 36.17
C VAL A 834 4.03 14.49 35.80
N VAL A 835 3.74 15.29 34.82
CA VAL A 835 4.54 16.46 34.45
C VAL A 835 3.91 17.70 35.12
N THR A 836 4.66 18.37 35.97
CA THR A 836 4.20 19.52 36.74
C THR A 836 4.99 20.80 36.36
N GLY A 837 4.55 21.95 36.89
CA GLY A 837 5.25 23.22 36.61
C GLY A 837 4.95 23.81 35.26
N LEU A 838 3.89 23.36 34.60
CA LEU A 838 3.49 23.80 33.26
C LEU A 838 2.67 25.09 33.35
N THR A 839 2.64 25.82 32.26
CA THR A 839 1.75 27.00 32.10
C THR A 839 0.43 26.59 31.46
N ALA A 840 -0.59 27.42 31.61
CA ALA A 840 -1.89 27.18 30.97
C ALA A 840 -1.73 27.08 29.43
N SER A 841 -2.46 26.16 28.81
CA SER A 841 -2.39 25.85 27.37
C SER A 841 -1.01 25.34 26.88
N GLN A 842 -0.15 24.95 27.79
CA GLN A 842 1.14 24.38 27.44
C GLN A 842 0.97 22.91 27.05
N SER A 843 1.54 22.57 25.92
CA SER A 843 1.56 21.19 25.44
C SER A 843 2.90 20.54 25.74
N VAL A 844 2.85 19.32 26.23
CA VAL A 844 4.03 18.48 26.45
C VAL A 844 3.81 17.13 25.80
N THR A 845 4.85 16.54 25.26
CA THR A 845 4.84 15.16 24.77
C THR A 845 5.65 14.30 25.72
N LEU A 846 5.04 13.25 26.26
CA LEU A 846 5.77 12.25 27.03
C LEU A 846 6.14 11.07 26.13
N SER A 847 7.40 10.67 26.19
CA SER A 847 7.92 9.45 25.60
C SER A 847 8.19 8.42 26.69
N VAL A 848 7.79 7.19 26.49
CA VAL A 848 7.94 6.11 27.48
C VAL A 848 8.59 4.91 26.81
N ILE A 849 9.60 4.35 27.44
CA ILE A 849 10.28 3.12 27.02
C ILE A 849 10.04 2.05 28.09
N ALA A 850 9.63 0.86 27.69
CA ALA A 850 9.63 -0.32 28.54
C ALA A 850 11.02 -0.94 28.54
N THR A 851 11.56 -1.23 29.73
CA THR A 851 12.93 -1.71 29.91
C THR A 851 13.01 -3.19 30.30
N GLN A 852 14.05 -3.85 29.83
CA GLN A 852 14.39 -5.23 30.23
C GLN A 852 15.91 -5.46 30.09
N THR A 853 16.43 -6.46 30.79
CA THR A 853 17.82 -6.88 30.65
C THR A 853 17.92 -8.08 29.68
N PRO A 854 18.85 -8.04 28.72
CA PRO A 854 19.76 -6.95 28.35
C PRO A 854 19.03 -5.78 27.67
N ALA A 855 19.66 -4.63 27.67
CA ALA A 855 19.02 -3.36 27.22
C ALA A 855 18.54 -3.36 25.75
N CYS A 856 19.06 -4.23 24.90
CA CYS A 856 18.57 -4.42 23.54
C CYS A 856 17.12 -4.97 23.48
N ARG A 857 16.58 -5.42 24.58
CA ARG A 857 15.17 -5.83 24.71
C ARG A 857 14.25 -4.66 25.07
N ASN A 858 14.81 -3.52 25.36
CA ASN A 858 13.99 -2.32 25.59
C ASN A 858 13.10 -2.02 24.38
N SER A 859 11.93 -1.53 24.64
CA SER A 859 10.99 -1.15 23.59
C SER A 859 11.42 0.10 22.84
N GLN A 860 10.87 0.32 21.66
CA GLN A 860 10.84 1.66 21.07
C GLN A 860 9.94 2.55 21.94
N PRO A 861 10.16 3.87 21.93
CA PRO A 861 9.34 4.78 22.69
C PRO A 861 7.87 4.75 22.26
N GLY A 862 6.97 4.70 23.19
CA GLY A 862 5.57 5.07 23.01
C GLY A 862 5.36 6.50 23.45
N THR A 863 4.58 7.28 22.72
CA THR A 863 4.42 8.72 23.00
C THR A 863 2.97 9.12 23.13
N ALA A 864 2.72 10.12 23.95
CA ALA A 864 1.46 10.84 23.97
C ALA A 864 1.70 12.32 24.24
N ARG A 865 0.88 13.15 23.61
CA ARG A 865 0.91 14.60 23.80
C ARG A 865 -0.29 15.03 24.63
N GLY A 866 -0.05 15.73 25.70
CA GLY A 866 -1.06 16.37 26.54
C GLY A 866 -0.93 17.89 26.47
N THR A 867 -2.00 18.56 26.83
CA THR A 867 -2.03 20.02 26.93
C THR A 867 -2.75 20.40 28.21
N THR A 868 -2.17 21.31 28.94
CA THR A 868 -2.81 21.89 30.12
C THR A 868 -4.01 22.75 29.75
N TRP A 869 -4.93 22.88 30.65
CA TRP A 869 -6.13 23.68 30.43
C TRP A 869 -5.79 25.14 30.16
N PRO A 870 -6.56 25.79 29.28
CA PRO A 870 -6.40 27.24 29.10
C PRO A 870 -6.86 27.99 30.39
N ASN A 871 -6.22 29.10 30.62
CA ASN A 871 -6.63 29.97 31.76
C ASN A 871 -7.96 30.65 31.38
N MET A 872 -9.03 30.10 31.83
CA MET A 872 -10.37 30.66 31.58
C MET A 872 -10.63 31.82 32.52
N THR A 873 -10.78 33.00 32.00
CA THR A 873 -11.13 34.23 32.75
C THR A 873 -12.63 34.39 32.97
N ASP A 874 -13.42 33.40 32.57
CA ASP A 874 -14.87 33.35 32.80
C ASP A 874 -15.29 31.96 33.21
N ILE A 875 -16.47 31.84 33.73
CA ILE A 875 -17.10 30.56 34.07
C ILE A 875 -18.07 30.12 32.98
N PHE A 876 -18.16 28.83 32.76
CA PHE A 876 -19.10 28.23 31.82
C PHE A 876 -19.99 27.21 32.54
N VAL A 877 -21.25 27.23 32.20
CA VAL A 877 -22.22 26.19 32.63
C VAL A 877 -22.78 25.55 31.37
N PRO A 878 -22.60 24.26 31.18
CA PRO A 878 -23.19 23.56 30.05
C PRO A 878 -24.71 23.74 30.02
N THR A 879 -25.26 23.86 28.80
CA THR A 879 -26.71 24.08 28.62
C THR A 879 -27.53 22.78 28.64
N GLY A 880 -26.86 21.63 28.69
CA GLY A 880 -27.50 20.33 28.82
C GLY A 880 -26.54 19.28 29.32
N PHE A 881 -27.05 18.19 29.89
CA PHE A 881 -26.28 17.05 30.32
C PHE A 881 -27.11 15.77 30.34
N THR A 882 -26.41 14.61 30.25
CA THR A 882 -27.04 13.30 30.08
C THR A 882 -26.51 12.30 31.10
N PRO A 883 -27.13 12.23 32.30
CA PRO A 883 -26.67 11.32 33.33
C PRO A 883 -27.10 9.87 33.07
N ASN A 884 -26.44 9.25 32.09
CA ASN A 884 -26.67 7.87 31.63
C ASN A 884 -25.58 6.91 32.11
N ASN A 885 -24.59 7.41 32.83
CA ASN A 885 -23.46 6.69 33.42
C ASN A 885 -22.47 6.13 32.40
N ASP A 886 -22.34 6.79 31.25
CA ASP A 886 -21.37 6.43 30.18
C ASP A 886 -19.99 7.09 30.37
N GLY A 887 -19.82 7.87 31.45
CA GLY A 887 -18.61 8.64 31.75
C GLY A 887 -18.51 9.97 31.02
N ARG A 888 -19.52 10.37 30.23
CA ARG A 888 -19.56 11.64 29.51
C ARG A 888 -20.82 12.43 29.82
N ASN A 889 -20.63 13.66 30.25
CA ASN A 889 -21.73 14.57 30.59
C ASN A 889 -22.74 14.03 31.62
N ASP A 890 -22.34 13.06 32.45
CA ASP A 890 -23.18 12.48 33.49
C ASP A 890 -23.47 13.43 34.62
N VAL A 891 -22.67 14.45 34.79
CA VAL A 891 -22.77 15.40 35.89
C VAL A 891 -22.61 16.82 35.37
N LEU A 892 -23.61 17.62 35.57
CA LEU A 892 -23.57 19.04 35.24
C LEU A 892 -22.72 19.81 36.24
N ARG A 893 -21.64 20.42 35.76
CA ARG A 893 -20.70 21.18 36.58
C ARG A 893 -20.47 22.58 36.02
N VAL A 894 -20.10 23.48 36.90
CA VAL A 894 -19.53 24.76 36.46
C VAL A 894 -18.10 24.52 36.03
N ILE A 895 -17.75 25.02 34.87
CA ILE A 895 -16.39 24.94 34.31
C ILE A 895 -15.71 26.30 34.45
N GLY A 896 -14.54 26.29 35.06
CA GLY A 896 -13.74 27.51 35.25
C GLY A 896 -12.45 27.15 35.98
N THR A 897 -11.31 27.54 35.43
CA THR A 897 -9.98 27.18 36.01
C THR A 897 -9.51 28.16 37.08
N THR A 898 -10.13 29.32 37.15
CA THR A 898 -9.71 30.44 38.04
C THR A 898 -10.74 30.75 39.13
N VAL A 899 -11.64 29.83 39.43
CA VAL A 899 -12.69 30.04 40.44
C VAL A 899 -12.13 29.81 41.84
N LYS A 900 -12.22 30.84 42.71
CA LYS A 900 -11.82 30.84 44.12
C LYS A 900 -12.95 30.43 45.03
N LYS A 901 -14.14 30.95 44.76
CA LYS A 901 -15.37 30.59 45.48
C LYS A 901 -16.50 30.41 44.50
N LEU A 902 -17.37 29.49 44.77
CA LEU A 902 -18.52 29.18 43.93
C LEU A 902 -19.78 29.08 44.80
N GLU A 903 -20.87 29.52 44.25
CA GLU A 903 -22.24 29.21 44.66
C GLU A 903 -22.99 28.82 43.43
N PHE A 904 -23.34 27.54 43.31
CA PHE A 904 -24.04 27.02 42.11
C PHE A 904 -25.31 26.28 42.57
N GLY A 905 -26.44 26.79 42.15
CA GLY A 905 -27.77 26.25 42.44
C GLY A 905 -28.55 25.91 41.22
N ILE A 906 -29.27 24.79 41.23
CA ILE A 906 -30.22 24.36 40.22
C ILE A 906 -31.62 24.40 40.81
N TYR A 907 -32.56 24.84 40.04
CA TYR A 907 -33.94 25.04 40.41
C TYR A 907 -34.90 24.34 39.46
N ASN A 908 -35.91 23.71 39.96
CA ASN A 908 -36.97 23.11 39.15
C ASN A 908 -37.91 24.18 38.55
N ARG A 909 -38.88 23.77 37.77
CA ARG A 909 -39.86 24.67 37.14
C ARG A 909 -40.76 25.46 38.12
N TRP A 910 -40.76 25.05 39.38
CA TRP A 910 -41.52 25.70 40.45
C TRP A 910 -40.70 26.70 41.25
N GLY A 911 -39.41 26.86 40.94
CA GLY A 911 -38.48 27.75 41.60
C GLY A 911 -37.86 27.15 42.87
N GLU A 912 -38.11 25.88 43.17
CA GLU A 912 -37.50 25.21 44.32
C GLU A 912 -36.02 24.84 43.98
N GLN A 913 -35.13 25.09 44.92
CA GLN A 913 -33.71 24.74 44.76
C GLN A 913 -33.52 23.24 45.02
N ILE A 914 -33.21 22.52 43.97
CA ILE A 914 -33.08 21.07 44.00
C ILE A 914 -31.63 20.59 44.09
N PHE A 915 -30.68 21.44 43.80
CA PHE A 915 -29.25 21.18 44.00
C PHE A 915 -28.52 22.47 44.35
N PHE A 916 -27.53 22.33 45.21
CA PHE A 916 -26.65 23.44 45.59
C PHE A 916 -25.24 22.91 45.89
N THR A 917 -24.24 23.64 45.45
CA THR A 917 -22.83 23.38 45.81
C THR A 917 -22.01 24.67 45.86
N THR A 918 -21.01 24.66 46.72
CA THR A 918 -19.94 25.65 46.77
C THR A 918 -18.60 25.09 46.31
N ASP A 919 -18.52 23.78 45.97
CA ASP A 919 -17.33 23.12 45.44
C ASP A 919 -17.45 22.98 43.90
N ILE A 920 -16.55 23.59 43.19
CA ILE A 920 -16.51 23.55 41.72
C ILE A 920 -16.36 22.14 41.17
N ARG A 921 -15.79 21.22 41.94
CA ARG A 921 -15.64 19.81 41.52
C ARG A 921 -16.94 19.04 41.66
N ARG A 922 -17.89 19.53 42.43
CA ARG A 922 -19.18 18.87 42.64
C ARG A 922 -20.19 19.42 41.63
N GLY A 923 -20.87 18.57 40.97
CA GLY A 923 -21.97 18.92 40.06
C GLY A 923 -23.25 18.17 40.37
N TRP A 924 -24.29 18.54 39.65
CA TRP A 924 -25.60 17.89 39.74
C TRP A 924 -25.67 16.69 38.79
N ASP A 925 -26.00 15.52 39.31
CA ASP A 925 -26.12 14.24 38.58
C ASP A 925 -27.55 13.96 38.09
N GLY A 926 -28.43 14.96 38.12
CA GLY A 926 -29.82 14.81 37.70
C GLY A 926 -30.69 14.09 38.74
N THR A 927 -30.23 13.96 40.00
CA THR A 927 -31.04 13.38 41.08
C THR A 927 -31.31 14.42 42.18
N VAL A 928 -32.39 14.22 42.93
CA VAL A 928 -32.73 14.95 44.16
C VAL A 928 -33.00 13.93 45.24
N LYS A 929 -32.24 13.93 46.33
CA LYS A 929 -32.30 12.94 47.41
C LYS A 929 -32.27 11.49 46.89
N GLY A 930 -31.45 11.24 45.85
CA GLY A 930 -31.32 9.93 45.22
C GLY A 930 -32.41 9.56 44.22
N MET A 931 -33.46 10.35 44.05
CA MET A 931 -34.52 10.14 43.07
C MET A 931 -34.18 10.87 41.76
N LYS A 932 -34.26 10.15 40.65
CA LYS A 932 -34.00 10.70 39.30
C LYS A 932 -35.06 11.76 38.98
N GLN A 933 -34.61 12.88 38.48
CA GLN A 933 -35.49 13.96 38.01
C GLN A 933 -35.87 13.71 36.56
N ASP A 934 -37.06 14.17 36.17
CA ASP A 934 -37.56 14.00 34.79
C ASP A 934 -36.70 14.80 33.78
N SER A 935 -36.63 14.29 32.55
CA SER A 935 -36.04 15.02 31.43
C SER A 935 -36.82 16.34 31.23
N GLY A 936 -36.10 17.42 31.12
CA GLY A 936 -36.70 18.74 31.02
C GLY A 936 -35.74 19.87 31.27
N THR A 937 -36.31 21.07 31.28
CA THR A 937 -35.51 22.28 31.47
C THR A 937 -35.56 22.69 32.96
N TYR A 938 -34.38 22.93 33.49
CA TYR A 938 -34.17 23.42 34.87
C TYR A 938 -33.48 24.77 34.81
N ALA A 939 -33.71 25.62 35.77
CA ALA A 939 -33.01 26.87 35.87
C ALA A 939 -31.73 26.72 36.71
N PHE A 940 -30.74 27.45 36.37
CA PHE A 940 -29.56 27.55 37.23
C PHE A 940 -29.20 28.99 37.57
N TYR A 941 -28.57 29.12 38.74
CA TYR A 941 -27.91 30.33 39.16
C TYR A 941 -26.52 29.96 39.62
N VAL A 942 -25.53 30.68 39.08
CA VAL A 942 -24.14 30.52 39.53
C VAL A 942 -23.55 31.91 39.84
N LYS A 943 -22.89 31.99 41.00
CA LYS A 943 -22.04 33.12 41.37
C LYS A 943 -20.67 32.59 41.71
N ALA A 944 -19.67 33.06 41.02
CA ALA A 944 -18.29 32.66 41.27
C ALA A 944 -17.41 33.88 41.50
N GLU A 945 -16.60 33.82 42.51
CA GLU A 945 -15.47 34.75 42.72
C GLU A 945 -14.23 34.09 42.07
N LEU A 946 -13.63 34.76 41.11
CA LEU A 946 -12.41 34.32 40.49
C LEU A 946 -11.19 34.63 41.36
N LEU A 947 -10.06 34.06 41.03
CA LEU A 947 -8.80 34.28 41.76
C LEU A 947 -8.32 35.73 41.69
N ASP A 948 -8.74 36.52 40.71
CA ASP A 948 -8.48 37.93 40.53
C ASP A 948 -9.45 38.85 41.34
N GLY A 949 -10.37 38.26 42.11
CA GLY A 949 -11.38 38.98 42.86
C GLY A 949 -12.64 39.35 42.06
N THR A 950 -12.67 39.08 40.77
CA THR A 950 -13.84 39.35 39.94
C THR A 950 -14.99 38.44 40.32
N ILE A 951 -16.17 39.00 40.50
CA ILE A 951 -17.38 38.20 40.71
C ILE A 951 -18.11 38.01 39.39
N LYS A 952 -18.29 36.75 38.98
CA LYS A 952 -19.10 36.37 37.83
C LYS A 952 -20.44 35.80 38.31
N ILE A 953 -21.49 36.30 37.75
CA ILE A 953 -22.84 35.81 38.02
C ILE A 953 -23.44 35.40 36.67
N LYS A 954 -23.85 34.15 36.56
CA LYS A 954 -24.60 33.64 35.41
C LYS A 954 -25.88 32.94 35.87
N LYS A 955 -26.91 33.14 35.11
CA LYS A 955 -28.19 32.47 35.30
C LYS A 955 -28.72 32.06 33.91
N GLY A 956 -29.41 31.00 33.88
CA GLY A 956 -29.94 30.46 32.61
C GLY A 956 -30.69 29.18 32.83
N THR A 957 -30.91 28.50 31.76
CA THR A 957 -31.59 27.21 31.80
C THR A 957 -30.63 26.12 31.31
N ILE A 958 -30.86 24.95 31.80
CA ILE A 958 -30.16 23.72 31.42
C ILE A 958 -31.19 22.65 31.09
N THR A 959 -30.86 21.78 30.18
CA THR A 959 -31.72 20.65 29.83
C THR A 959 -31.14 19.37 30.39
N LEU A 960 -31.89 18.70 31.22
CA LEU A 960 -31.63 17.31 31.62
C LEU A 960 -32.26 16.39 30.58
N ILE A 961 -31.43 15.53 30.02
CA ILE A 961 -31.84 14.57 29.01
C ILE A 961 -31.51 13.16 29.53
N ARG A 962 -32.47 12.24 29.46
CA ARG A 962 -32.30 10.86 29.92
C ARG A 962 -32.68 9.89 28.85
#